data_9af00f996d84992cb0d9ece5f036b560
#
_entry.id   9af00f996d84992cb0d9ece5f036b560
#
_cell.length_a   1.000
_cell.length_b   1.000
_cell.length_c   1.000
_cell.angle_alpha   90.00
_cell.angle_beta   90.00
_cell.angle_gamma   90.00
#
_symmetry.space_group_name_H-M   'P 1'
#
loop_
_entity.id
_entity.type
_entity.pdbx_description
1 polymer ?
#
loop_
_entity_poly.entity_id
_entity_poly.type
_entity_poly.pdbx_seq_one_letter_code
_entity_poly.pdbx_strand_id
1 'polypeptide(L)'
;MAFIRFVLFFSVWLCIVATSSAADGRSVKGIVKDAQTGDCIPFANVMAYALPDSALLGFAVTDDAGMFSLDVPKEGRLLLKVSCLSYKTAEIEIPTSHDSIHITMQPDALVLKNVVVKGRMPGIKVRGDTIDYNFQKYTDGSEKVLKDILAKLPGMDVNEKGQVTANGEAVKKILVNGQDFFGDHSEQITNNLPSDYVEKIQLRKNYSEYSFVEGFKTRKATALNVDIDSLHRGNVTGNTELFAGYRDKYRGAVNLFSFGDKVMWGVNAKLFNTGEEMMTLEDYIKLLGGVKDYAQAFGGADKIIDNGLSPVSYISNSINTYRRTNGVASANVAWNPNEHIKVNAYYLFNLERSNGLYDISRSYWGRSAVETMQQTTDTRRGFHHLGFNMKNSLAGNTAIDWKFMATSMPQNSQNRLGVYSWDEDADVWNFNNNLAFVKNWNNRNLLSVSSQLVYNNIYRTIDVFSANSQGQRTTLLDHHLTASWVHRLSKAWQFKMSTAWNIIRSTMSIHYWRGFEITDSKDTETTRLYDYGLSIHKKKGLLRLDAGLDVAYLGQGHSADKVVVLPNASIELALSPINAVTLSYNSGYERDDSYFAHGTVLNDYRQMTVYDGKSDLLHRHHDFSFTTHYFSILSDFTCILNAGYSFTQRPYIFSYESNGNTTIASLMQSDRNQVIQHAYINIKKGFRFPIILTVKSTLVNSLYQTAYSHQISNNRHTQAEGVVSLTSKFKKSIINAEVGYRFRYQQNKLGLTSSLLNLMSYEAYVRPFLVKKDKWDVSLPLTYIHDQSGPQRFGYFDCGVQASYTNGRWSFFVDGKNLLHTRRFNRISVNADNDYTETIVESRLPGYIVIGMKKMF
;
A
#
# COMPACT_ATOMS: atom_id res chain seq x y z
N MET A 1 -27.46 3.75 -13.25
CA MET A 1 -27.59 5.09 -13.86
C MET A 1 -27.26 6.23 -12.89
N ALA A 2 -27.79 6.24 -11.66
CA ALA A 2 -27.44 7.29 -10.68
C ALA A 2 -25.94 7.38 -10.36
N PHE A 3 -25.24 6.25 -10.25
CA PHE A 3 -23.79 6.19 -9.99
C PHE A 3 -22.97 6.80 -11.14
N ILE A 4 -23.27 6.44 -12.38
CA ILE A 4 -22.61 7.01 -13.57
C ILE A 4 -22.88 8.51 -13.67
N ARG A 5 -24.09 8.95 -13.36
CA ARG A 5 -24.45 10.36 -13.30
C ARG A 5 -23.73 11.10 -12.17
N PHE A 6 -23.54 10.46 -11.02
CA PHE A 6 -22.77 11.05 -9.90
C PHE A 6 -21.28 11.15 -10.24
N VAL A 7 -20.69 10.11 -10.81
CA VAL A 7 -19.27 10.13 -11.23
C VAL A 7 -19.05 11.13 -12.38
N LEU A 8 -19.98 11.19 -13.35
CA LEU A 8 -19.93 12.18 -14.42
C LEU A 8 -20.17 13.61 -13.90
N PHE A 9 -21.15 13.80 -13.01
CA PHE A 9 -21.40 15.12 -12.42
C PHE A 9 -20.25 15.58 -11.54
N PHE A 10 -19.67 14.68 -10.76
CA PHE A 10 -18.51 14.96 -9.91
C PHE A 10 -17.25 15.18 -10.75
N SER A 11 -17.05 14.43 -11.83
CA SER A 11 -15.93 14.62 -12.75
C SER A 11 -16.06 15.92 -13.57
N VAL A 12 -17.27 16.29 -13.99
CA VAL A 12 -17.54 17.58 -14.64
C VAL A 12 -17.39 18.74 -13.67
N TRP A 13 -17.88 18.59 -12.43
CA TRP A 13 -17.71 19.61 -11.38
C TRP A 13 -16.25 19.76 -10.98
N LEU A 14 -15.50 18.65 -10.91
CA LEU A 14 -14.07 18.65 -10.65
C LEU A 14 -13.25 19.27 -11.81
N CYS A 15 -13.66 19.04 -13.05
CA CYS A 15 -13.10 19.71 -14.22
C CYS A 15 -13.35 21.23 -14.18
N ILE A 16 -14.53 21.66 -13.72
CA ILE A 16 -14.86 23.08 -13.61
C ILE A 16 -14.04 23.74 -12.48
N VAL A 17 -13.81 23.05 -11.36
CA VAL A 17 -12.96 23.55 -10.26
C VAL A 17 -11.47 23.52 -10.65
N ALA A 18 -11.05 22.55 -11.45
CA ALA A 18 -9.68 22.46 -11.94
C ALA A 18 -9.36 23.51 -13.03
N THR A 19 -10.35 23.91 -13.83
CA THR A 19 -10.15 24.92 -14.89
C THR A 19 -10.04 26.35 -14.35
N SER A 20 -10.46 26.61 -13.10
CA SER A 20 -10.38 27.95 -12.54
C SER A 20 -9.03 28.32 -11.92
N SER A 21 -8.00 27.44 -12.01
CA SER A 21 -6.65 27.69 -11.46
C SER A 21 -5.53 26.99 -12.20
N ALA A 22 -5.66 26.68 -13.49
CA ALA A 22 -4.49 26.56 -14.32
C ALA A 22 -3.81 27.91 -14.27
N ALA A 23 -2.68 28.03 -13.56
CA ALA A 23 -1.82 29.18 -13.78
C ALA A 23 -1.52 29.16 -15.27
N ASP A 24 -2.06 30.13 -16.00
CA ASP A 24 -1.84 30.30 -17.42
C ASP A 24 -0.33 30.36 -17.63
N GLY A 25 0.28 29.21 -17.94
CA GLY A 25 1.68 29.09 -18.26
C GLY A 25 1.89 29.55 -19.69
N ARG A 26 2.97 30.22 -19.96
CA ARG A 26 3.47 30.48 -21.33
C ARG A 26 4.75 29.69 -21.55
N SER A 27 4.97 29.26 -22.75
CA SER A 27 6.22 28.61 -23.16
C SER A 27 7.17 29.66 -23.73
N VAL A 28 8.28 29.87 -23.01
CA VAL A 28 9.37 30.73 -23.50
C VAL A 28 10.35 29.87 -24.28
N LYS A 29 10.52 30.15 -25.55
CA LYS A 29 11.47 29.48 -26.46
C LYS A 29 12.64 30.36 -26.74
N GLY A 30 13.80 29.76 -26.97
CA GLY A 30 14.98 30.55 -27.33
C GLY A 30 16.10 29.72 -27.93
N ILE A 31 17.12 30.43 -28.40
CA ILE A 31 18.35 29.86 -28.91
C ILE A 31 19.55 30.50 -28.21
N VAL A 32 20.50 29.69 -27.83
CA VAL A 32 21.75 30.13 -27.19
C VAL A 32 22.90 30.04 -28.22
N LYS A 33 23.62 31.14 -28.41
CA LYS A 33 24.70 31.22 -29.37
C LYS A 33 25.99 31.79 -28.76
N ASP A 34 27.11 31.42 -29.34
CA ASP A 34 28.41 31.99 -29.01
C ASP A 34 28.50 33.44 -29.58
N ALA A 35 28.96 34.40 -28.76
CA ALA A 35 29.05 35.79 -29.11
C ALA A 35 30.15 36.11 -30.11
N GLN A 36 31.16 35.23 -30.29
CA GLN A 36 32.32 35.44 -31.16
C GLN A 36 32.16 34.68 -32.51
N THR A 37 31.73 33.42 -32.44
CA THR A 37 31.60 32.55 -33.61
C THR A 37 30.21 32.54 -34.20
N GLY A 38 29.19 32.92 -33.47
CA GLY A 38 27.79 32.81 -33.87
C GLY A 38 27.21 31.38 -33.85
N ASP A 39 28.03 30.40 -33.48
CA ASP A 39 27.62 29.00 -33.41
C ASP A 39 26.61 28.74 -32.27
N CYS A 40 25.75 27.76 -32.48
CA CYS A 40 24.79 27.36 -31.44
C CYS A 40 25.49 26.62 -30.30
N ILE A 41 25.13 26.90 -29.05
CA ILE A 41 25.71 26.28 -27.87
C ILE A 41 24.79 25.15 -27.38
N PRO A 42 25.12 23.87 -27.59
CA PRO A 42 24.38 22.76 -27.09
C PRO A 42 24.65 22.57 -25.58
N PHE A 43 23.68 21.94 -24.90
CA PHE A 43 23.76 21.55 -23.49
C PHE A 43 23.98 22.72 -22.51
N ALA A 44 23.63 23.96 -22.87
CA ALA A 44 23.59 25.08 -21.96
C ALA A 44 22.38 24.96 -21.01
N ASN A 45 22.59 25.18 -19.72
CA ASN A 45 21.53 25.19 -18.74
C ASN A 45 20.84 26.54 -18.71
N VAL A 46 19.53 26.58 -18.91
CA VAL A 46 18.66 27.75 -18.87
C VAL A 46 17.76 27.67 -17.67
N MET A 47 17.86 28.60 -16.73
CA MET A 47 17.07 28.63 -15.48
C MET A 47 16.26 29.91 -15.46
N ALA A 48 14.97 29.84 -15.14
CA ALA A 48 14.07 30.97 -14.95
C ALA A 48 13.79 31.22 -13.48
N TYR A 49 13.96 32.50 -13.07
CA TYR A 49 13.69 32.94 -11.71
C TYR A 49 12.61 34.02 -11.70
N ALA A 50 11.75 34.02 -10.69
CA ALA A 50 10.79 35.09 -10.44
C ALA A 50 11.51 36.32 -9.83
N LEU A 51 11.20 37.51 -10.30
CA LEU A 51 11.61 38.75 -9.64
C LEU A 51 10.43 39.36 -8.86
N PRO A 52 10.66 39.92 -7.62
CA PRO A 52 11.95 40.14 -6.96
C PRO A 52 12.45 38.95 -6.09
N ASP A 53 11.70 37.88 -5.91
CA ASP A 53 11.91 36.83 -4.90
C ASP A 53 13.04 35.87 -5.25
N SER A 54 13.57 35.91 -6.48
CA SER A 54 14.58 34.96 -7.00
C SER A 54 14.20 33.49 -6.83
N ALA A 55 12.90 33.18 -6.83
CA ALA A 55 12.40 31.81 -6.77
C ALA A 55 12.59 31.13 -8.14
N LEU A 56 13.18 29.95 -8.17
CA LEU A 56 13.32 29.15 -9.41
C LEU A 56 11.94 28.70 -9.90
N LEU A 57 11.56 29.11 -11.10
CA LEU A 57 10.28 28.81 -11.74
C LEU A 57 10.35 27.59 -12.67
N GLY A 58 11.51 27.38 -13.34
CA GLY A 58 11.71 26.29 -14.24
C GLY A 58 13.14 26.24 -14.79
N PHE A 59 13.48 25.14 -15.45
CA PHE A 59 14.77 24.99 -16.13
C PHE A 59 14.61 24.19 -17.42
N ALA A 60 15.51 24.45 -18.37
CA ALA A 60 15.66 23.70 -19.62
C ALA A 60 17.14 23.55 -19.93
N VAL A 61 17.46 22.62 -20.83
CA VAL A 61 18.80 22.44 -21.39
C VAL A 61 18.68 22.59 -22.89
N THR A 62 19.60 23.32 -23.51
CA THR A 62 19.59 23.49 -24.96
C THR A 62 19.90 22.17 -25.67
N ASP A 63 19.20 21.91 -26.79
CA ASP A 63 19.44 20.76 -27.67
C ASP A 63 20.71 20.96 -28.54
N ASP A 64 20.97 20.01 -29.46
CA ASP A 64 22.12 20.06 -30.38
C ASP A 64 22.12 21.29 -31.30
N ALA A 65 20.97 21.92 -31.52
CA ALA A 65 20.82 23.16 -32.28
C ALA A 65 20.85 24.41 -31.39
N GLY A 66 21.17 24.28 -30.11
CA GLY A 66 21.18 25.37 -29.14
C GLY A 66 19.81 25.89 -28.74
N MET A 67 18.72 25.20 -29.10
CA MET A 67 17.36 25.64 -28.81
C MET A 67 16.88 25.12 -27.46
N PHE A 68 16.05 25.91 -26.77
CA PHE A 68 15.38 25.52 -25.53
C PHE A 68 13.91 25.93 -25.54
N SER A 69 13.11 25.22 -24.73
CA SER A 69 11.72 25.55 -24.45
C SER A 69 11.45 25.40 -22.94
N LEU A 70 10.90 26.43 -22.33
CA LEU A 70 10.71 26.53 -20.89
C LEU A 70 9.32 27.05 -20.56
N ASP A 71 8.56 26.29 -19.79
CA ASP A 71 7.23 26.69 -19.35
C ASP A 71 7.33 27.53 -18.05
N VAL A 72 6.76 28.73 -18.09
CA VAL A 72 6.80 29.72 -16.99
C VAL A 72 5.42 30.36 -16.80
N PRO A 73 5.12 30.92 -15.63
CA PRO A 73 3.87 31.65 -15.41
C PRO A 73 3.69 32.82 -16.37
N LYS A 74 2.46 33.10 -16.81
CA LYS A 74 2.17 34.22 -17.72
C LYS A 74 2.44 35.58 -17.12
N GLU A 75 2.29 35.75 -15.83
CA GLU A 75 2.45 37.04 -15.13
C GLU A 75 3.73 37.06 -14.30
N GLY A 76 4.41 38.21 -14.28
CA GLY A 76 5.60 38.51 -13.51
C GLY A 76 6.86 38.70 -14.37
N ARG A 77 7.79 39.52 -13.84
CA ARG A 77 9.12 39.69 -14.45
C ARG A 77 9.97 38.47 -14.19
N LEU A 78 10.65 37.99 -15.20
CA LEU A 78 11.49 36.80 -15.16
C LEU A 78 12.96 37.17 -15.37
N LEU A 79 13.83 36.55 -14.63
CA LEU A 79 15.27 36.55 -14.86
C LEU A 79 15.66 35.18 -15.41
N LEU A 80 16.12 35.13 -16.67
CA LEU A 80 16.79 33.94 -17.22
C LEU A 80 18.26 33.98 -16.87
N LYS A 81 18.76 32.90 -16.36
CA LYS A 81 20.16 32.66 -16.07
C LYS A 81 20.64 31.49 -16.92
N VAL A 82 21.55 31.76 -17.86
CA VAL A 82 22.08 30.77 -18.79
C VAL A 82 23.53 30.50 -18.46
N SER A 83 23.89 29.23 -18.28
CA SER A 83 25.25 28.81 -17.94
C SER A 83 25.69 27.62 -18.81
N CYS A 84 26.89 27.72 -19.34
CA CYS A 84 27.57 26.65 -20.07
C CYS A 84 29.06 26.62 -19.70
N LEU A 85 29.68 25.45 -19.81
CA LEU A 85 31.10 25.30 -19.58
C LEU A 85 31.91 26.14 -20.59
N SER A 86 32.91 26.88 -20.14
CA SER A 86 33.74 27.78 -20.94
C SER A 86 33.05 29.05 -21.42
N TYR A 87 31.92 29.42 -20.85
CA TYR A 87 31.20 30.66 -21.15
C TYR A 87 30.88 31.43 -19.86
N LYS A 88 30.85 32.76 -19.94
CA LYS A 88 30.33 33.61 -18.87
C LYS A 88 28.83 33.39 -18.75
N THR A 89 28.37 33.24 -17.49
CA THR A 89 26.95 33.13 -17.22
C THR A 89 26.23 34.38 -17.71
N ALA A 90 25.24 34.21 -18.56
CA ALA A 90 24.36 35.26 -19.05
C ALA A 90 23.13 35.39 -18.16
N GLU A 91 22.80 36.61 -17.76
CA GLU A 91 21.58 36.94 -16.97
C GLU A 91 20.75 37.95 -17.80
N ILE A 92 19.50 37.57 -18.09
CA ILE A 92 18.63 38.36 -18.96
C ILE A 92 17.26 38.49 -18.30
N GLU A 93 16.82 39.70 -18.06
CA GLU A 93 15.46 39.97 -17.63
C GLU A 93 14.51 39.93 -18.83
N ILE A 94 13.43 39.18 -18.70
CA ILE A 94 12.42 39.07 -19.77
C ILE A 94 11.15 39.76 -19.32
N PRO A 95 10.66 40.74 -20.09
CA PRO A 95 9.34 41.29 -19.88
C PRO A 95 8.25 40.29 -20.28
N THR A 96 7.05 40.48 -19.78
CA THR A 96 5.91 39.60 -19.91
C THR A 96 5.41 39.33 -21.32
N SER A 97 5.94 40.05 -22.35
CA SER A 97 5.42 40.01 -23.71
C SER A 97 6.28 39.28 -24.76
N HIS A 98 7.39 38.64 -24.37
CA HIS A 98 8.31 38.02 -25.32
C HIS A 98 8.34 36.50 -25.13
N ASP A 99 7.93 35.76 -26.15
CA ASP A 99 7.91 34.27 -26.16
C ASP A 99 9.09 33.66 -26.94
N SER A 100 9.92 34.49 -27.61
CA SER A 100 11.11 34.02 -28.32
C SER A 100 12.33 34.89 -28.01
N ILE A 101 13.46 34.26 -27.64
CA ILE A 101 14.64 34.95 -27.13
C ILE A 101 15.90 34.40 -27.77
N HIS A 102 16.77 35.34 -28.20
CA HIS A 102 18.12 35.04 -28.62
C HIS A 102 19.10 35.40 -27.49
N ILE A 103 19.85 34.43 -27.03
CA ILE A 103 20.81 34.59 -25.95
C ILE A 103 22.20 34.39 -26.52
N THR A 104 23.07 35.37 -26.36
CA THR A 104 24.47 35.28 -26.73
C THR A 104 25.34 35.14 -25.50
N MET A 105 26.20 34.12 -25.46
CA MET A 105 27.13 33.88 -24.36
C MET A 105 28.55 34.25 -24.79
N GLN A 106 29.22 34.98 -23.94
CA GLN A 106 30.63 35.32 -24.16
C GLN A 106 31.54 34.18 -23.71
N PRO A 107 32.49 33.69 -24.55
CA PRO A 107 33.51 32.76 -24.12
C PRO A 107 34.30 33.31 -22.94
N ASP A 108 34.52 32.49 -21.96
CA ASP A 108 35.36 32.82 -20.81
C ASP A 108 36.67 32.04 -20.95
N ALA A 109 37.72 32.72 -21.41
CA ALA A 109 39.06 32.11 -21.45
C ALA A 109 39.57 31.92 -20.03
N LEU A 110 39.38 30.72 -19.50
CA LEU A 110 39.84 30.30 -18.20
C LEU A 110 41.38 30.32 -18.11
N VAL A 111 41.94 31.40 -17.62
CA VAL A 111 43.27 31.40 -17.02
C VAL A 111 43.17 30.68 -15.69
N LEU A 112 43.72 29.47 -15.63
CA LEU A 112 43.75 28.63 -14.41
C LEU A 112 44.59 29.30 -13.31
N LYS A 113 44.03 30.29 -12.63
CA LYS A 113 44.43 30.62 -11.25
C LYS A 113 43.62 29.72 -10.34
N ASN A 114 44.24 29.11 -9.33
CA ASN A 114 43.59 28.33 -8.28
C ASN A 114 42.36 29.05 -7.74
N VAL A 115 41.25 28.89 -8.35
CA VAL A 115 39.95 29.37 -7.83
C VAL A 115 39.40 28.22 -7.00
N VAL A 116 39.36 28.42 -5.70
CA VAL A 116 38.42 27.69 -4.86
C VAL A 116 37.02 28.08 -5.32
N VAL A 117 36.51 27.41 -6.31
CA VAL A 117 35.15 27.56 -6.77
C VAL A 117 34.28 27.01 -5.67
N LYS A 118 33.80 27.88 -4.78
CA LYS A 118 32.56 27.62 -4.04
C LYS A 118 31.43 27.69 -5.08
N GLY A 119 31.37 26.71 -5.96
CA GLY A 119 30.26 26.53 -6.88
C GLY A 119 29.01 26.36 -6.02
N ARG A 120 28.01 27.20 -6.18
CA ARG A 120 26.67 26.91 -5.71
C ARG A 120 26.18 25.71 -6.51
N MET A 121 26.44 24.49 -5.99
CA MET A 121 25.87 23.29 -6.58
C MET A 121 24.35 23.44 -6.67
N PRO A 122 23.70 23.07 -7.80
CA PRO A 122 22.26 23.08 -7.85
C PRO A 122 21.70 22.18 -6.74
N GLY A 123 20.57 22.55 -6.17
CA GLY A 123 19.95 21.75 -5.07
C GLY A 123 19.47 20.39 -5.57
N ILE A 124 19.22 20.27 -6.87
CA ILE A 124 18.78 19.05 -7.55
C ILE A 124 19.56 18.91 -8.85
N LYS A 125 20.05 17.69 -9.11
CA LYS A 125 20.72 17.35 -10.38
C LYS A 125 20.02 16.12 -10.98
N VAL A 126 19.50 16.26 -12.19
CA VAL A 126 18.82 15.16 -12.90
C VAL A 126 19.78 14.53 -13.90
N ARG A 127 19.90 13.22 -13.89
CA ARG A 127 20.71 12.43 -14.82
C ARG A 127 19.88 11.23 -15.31
N GLY A 128 19.29 11.34 -16.47
CA GLY A 128 18.39 10.31 -16.98
C GLY A 128 17.23 10.03 -15.99
N ASP A 129 17.11 8.79 -15.54
CA ASP A 129 16.08 8.37 -14.58
C ASP A 129 16.50 8.58 -13.10
N THR A 130 17.65 9.22 -12.84
CA THR A 130 18.16 9.46 -11.49
C THR A 130 18.13 10.95 -11.14
N ILE A 131 17.61 11.27 -9.96
CA ILE A 131 17.58 12.61 -9.40
C ILE A 131 18.49 12.62 -8.17
N ASP A 132 19.59 13.33 -8.22
CA ASP A 132 20.50 13.55 -7.10
C ASP A 132 20.04 14.78 -6.30
N TYR A 133 19.81 14.62 -5.00
CA TYR A 133 19.45 15.72 -4.10
C TYR A 133 20.67 16.17 -3.31
N ASN A 134 20.99 17.46 -3.39
CA ASN A 134 21.88 18.12 -2.43
C ASN A 134 21.03 18.56 -1.23
N PHE A 135 20.73 17.61 -0.33
CA PHE A 135 19.80 17.82 0.77
C PHE A 135 20.26 18.92 1.76
N GLN A 136 21.59 19.17 1.89
CA GLN A 136 22.13 20.21 2.75
C GLN A 136 21.61 21.63 2.42
N LYS A 137 21.09 21.83 1.20
CA LYS A 137 20.44 23.11 0.83
C LYS A 137 19.01 23.25 1.35
N TYR A 138 18.38 22.16 1.69
CA TYR A 138 16.99 22.10 2.12
C TYR A 138 16.86 21.82 3.61
N THR A 139 17.95 21.46 4.26
CA THR A 139 18.04 21.18 5.68
C THR A 139 18.53 22.42 6.42
N ASP A 140 18.15 22.55 7.68
CA ASP A 140 18.50 23.67 8.56
C ASP A 140 19.19 23.22 9.86
N GLY A 141 19.57 21.90 9.95
CA GLY A 141 20.22 21.30 11.11
C GLY A 141 19.25 20.82 12.19
N SER A 142 17.95 20.95 11.96
CA SER A 142 16.91 20.46 12.88
C SER A 142 16.58 18.98 12.68
N GLU A 143 17.01 18.41 11.57
CA GLU A 143 16.74 17.02 11.19
C GLU A 143 17.50 16.06 12.10
N LYS A 144 16.77 15.04 12.57
CA LYS A 144 17.35 14.03 13.47
C LYS A 144 17.46 12.68 12.80
N VAL A 145 16.49 12.39 11.94
CA VAL A 145 16.41 11.13 11.21
C VAL A 145 16.18 11.38 9.72
N LEU A 146 16.40 10.37 8.90
CA LEU A 146 16.21 10.45 7.45
C LEU A 146 14.83 10.98 7.06
N LYS A 147 13.78 10.61 7.79
CA LYS A 147 12.41 11.12 7.59
C LYS A 147 12.35 12.65 7.56
N ASP A 148 13.07 13.30 8.46
CA ASP A 148 13.04 14.75 8.60
C ASP A 148 13.72 15.44 7.40
N ILE A 149 14.82 14.83 6.92
CA ILE A 149 15.49 15.27 5.69
C ILE A 149 14.54 15.13 4.49
N LEU A 150 13.96 13.94 4.31
CA LEU A 150 13.11 13.64 3.15
C LEU A 150 11.87 14.54 3.10
N ALA A 151 11.27 14.86 4.25
CA ALA A 151 10.11 15.74 4.33
C ALA A 151 10.38 17.18 3.86
N LYS A 152 11.67 17.61 3.85
CA LYS A 152 12.11 18.92 3.39
C LYS A 152 12.51 18.95 1.92
N LEU A 153 12.70 17.77 1.29
CA LEU A 153 13.12 17.70 -0.11
C LEU A 153 11.97 18.02 -1.07
N PRO A 154 12.22 18.78 -2.12
CA PRO A 154 11.22 19.05 -3.14
C PRO A 154 10.71 17.79 -3.83
N GLY A 155 9.39 17.68 -3.97
CA GLY A 155 8.74 16.52 -4.59
C GLY A 155 8.69 15.27 -3.72
N MET A 156 9.19 15.32 -2.48
CA MET A 156 9.07 14.25 -1.50
C MET A 156 7.94 14.55 -0.52
N ASP A 157 7.19 13.54 -0.15
CA ASP A 157 6.21 13.58 0.93
C ASP A 157 6.43 12.35 1.82
N VAL A 158 6.45 12.56 3.12
CA VAL A 158 6.67 11.51 4.11
C VAL A 158 5.55 11.55 5.12
N ASN A 159 4.83 10.45 5.27
CA ASN A 159 3.74 10.37 6.23
C ASN A 159 4.24 10.16 7.67
N GLU A 160 3.33 10.18 8.64
CA GLU A 160 3.67 10.00 10.05
C GLU A 160 4.37 8.64 10.34
N LYS A 161 4.07 7.62 9.56
CA LYS A 161 4.67 6.28 9.66
C LYS A 161 6.07 6.18 9.04
N GLY A 162 6.54 7.21 8.30
CA GLY A 162 7.84 7.19 7.63
C GLY A 162 7.81 6.65 6.20
N GLN A 163 6.63 6.43 5.63
CA GLN A 163 6.49 6.00 4.24
C GLN A 163 6.69 7.19 3.31
N VAL A 164 7.44 6.98 2.25
CA VAL A 164 7.88 8.03 1.33
C VAL A 164 7.11 7.94 0.02
N THR A 165 6.62 9.07 -0.45
CA THR A 165 6.18 9.25 -1.83
C THR A 165 7.08 10.27 -2.51
N ALA A 166 7.46 10.01 -3.75
CA ALA A 166 8.27 10.90 -4.56
C ALA A 166 7.51 11.28 -5.82
N ASN A 167 7.27 12.58 -6.02
CA ASN A 167 6.49 13.11 -7.14
C ASN A 167 5.11 12.45 -7.29
N GLY A 168 4.46 12.12 -6.17
CA GLY A 168 3.15 11.45 -6.16
C GLY A 168 3.19 9.93 -6.33
N GLU A 169 4.35 9.33 -6.60
CA GLU A 169 4.54 7.88 -6.67
C GLU A 169 5.09 7.34 -5.35
N ALA A 170 4.56 6.21 -4.89
CA ALA A 170 5.11 5.55 -3.72
C ALA A 170 6.54 5.06 -4.01
N VAL A 171 7.47 5.40 -3.13
CA VAL A 171 8.82 4.84 -3.14
C VAL A 171 8.72 3.40 -2.65
N LYS A 172 8.90 2.45 -3.56
CA LYS A 172 8.73 1.02 -3.25
C LYS A 172 9.93 0.45 -2.51
N LYS A 173 11.12 1.02 -2.72
CA LYS A 173 12.36 0.54 -2.09
C LYS A 173 13.21 1.69 -1.62
N ILE A 174 13.77 1.58 -0.42
CA ILE A 174 14.84 2.44 0.05
C ILE A 174 16.12 1.59 0.14
N LEU A 175 17.09 1.98 -0.67
CA LEU A 175 18.40 1.35 -0.72
C LEU A 175 19.35 2.10 0.21
N VAL A 176 20.19 1.37 0.91
CA VAL A 176 21.32 1.91 1.68
C VAL A 176 22.61 1.52 0.98
N ASN A 177 23.41 2.50 0.59
CA ASN A 177 24.63 2.27 -0.21
C ASN A 177 24.36 1.42 -1.48
N GLY A 178 23.21 1.62 -2.13
CA GLY A 178 22.79 0.87 -3.31
C GLY A 178 22.25 -0.54 -3.03
N GLN A 179 22.05 -0.92 -1.78
CA GLN A 179 21.64 -2.24 -1.36
C GLN A 179 20.25 -2.23 -0.73
N ASP A 180 19.44 -3.19 -1.04
CA ASP A 180 18.13 -3.41 -0.45
C ASP A 180 18.30 -4.13 0.90
N PHE A 181 18.23 -3.36 1.99
CA PHE A 181 18.47 -3.91 3.33
C PHE A 181 17.17 -4.32 4.05
N PHE A 182 16.13 -3.53 3.89
CA PHE A 182 14.87 -3.75 4.60
C PHE A 182 13.76 -4.32 3.70
N GLY A 183 14.07 -4.64 2.42
CA GLY A 183 13.05 -5.03 1.47
C GLY A 183 11.97 -3.95 1.33
N ASP A 184 10.73 -4.33 1.59
CA ASP A 184 9.59 -3.42 1.49
C ASP A 184 9.30 -2.64 2.81
N HIS A 185 10.17 -2.77 3.87
CA HIS A 185 10.07 -2.07 5.16
C HIS A 185 10.86 -0.77 5.22
N SER A 186 10.68 0.07 4.25
CA SER A 186 11.41 1.33 4.12
C SER A 186 11.21 2.31 5.29
N GLU A 187 10.09 2.23 6.00
CA GLU A 187 9.78 3.06 7.16
C GLU A 187 10.74 2.84 8.34
N GLN A 188 11.33 1.67 8.47
CA GLN A 188 12.33 1.43 9.52
C GLN A 188 13.59 2.27 9.31
N ILE A 189 14.04 2.42 8.06
CA ILE A 189 15.17 3.30 7.76
C ILE A 189 14.79 4.75 7.98
N THR A 190 13.67 5.19 7.44
CA THR A 190 13.29 6.61 7.51
C THR A 190 13.11 7.12 8.92
N ASN A 191 12.58 6.29 9.82
CA ASN A 191 12.33 6.68 11.21
C ASN A 191 13.54 6.51 12.14
N ASN A 192 14.55 5.74 11.76
CA ASN A 192 15.63 5.36 12.66
C ASN A 192 17.05 5.71 12.18
N LEU A 193 17.26 5.93 10.87
CA LEU A 193 18.58 6.33 10.36
C LEU A 193 18.87 7.77 10.78
N PRO A 194 19.94 8.03 11.58
CA PRO A 194 20.30 9.38 11.97
C PRO A 194 20.63 10.26 10.77
N SER A 195 20.27 11.53 10.84
CA SER A 195 20.44 12.49 9.74
C SER A 195 21.90 12.78 9.43
N ASP A 196 22.77 12.72 10.45
CA ASP A 196 24.22 12.91 10.35
C ASP A 196 24.95 11.76 9.65
N TYR A 197 24.29 10.59 9.50
CA TYR A 197 24.81 9.46 8.74
C TYR A 197 24.61 9.61 7.22
N VAL A 198 23.73 10.52 6.80
CA VAL A 198 23.34 10.66 5.39
C VAL A 198 24.35 11.51 4.65
N GLU A 199 25.03 10.91 3.68
CA GLU A 199 25.96 11.61 2.78
C GLU A 199 25.25 12.09 1.50
N LYS A 200 24.39 11.24 0.91
CA LYS A 200 23.77 11.49 -0.38
C LYS A 200 22.40 10.85 -0.48
N ILE A 201 21.51 11.54 -1.18
CA ILE A 201 20.14 11.03 -1.46
C ILE A 201 19.92 11.06 -2.97
N GLN A 202 19.50 9.91 -3.53
CA GLN A 202 19.20 9.74 -4.94
C GLN A 202 17.83 9.11 -5.13
N LEU A 203 16.98 9.74 -5.92
CA LEU A 203 15.74 9.13 -6.40
C LEU A 203 16.00 8.47 -7.74
N ARG A 204 15.78 7.17 -7.84
CA ARG A 204 15.91 6.37 -9.06
C ARG A 204 14.53 6.01 -9.58
N LYS A 205 14.13 6.65 -10.65
CA LYS A 205 12.90 6.32 -11.38
C LYS A 205 13.17 5.12 -12.29
N ASN A 206 12.14 4.33 -12.55
CA ASN A 206 12.30 3.14 -13.40
C ASN A 206 13.42 2.20 -12.94
N TYR A 207 13.63 2.12 -11.62
CA TYR A 207 14.67 1.29 -11.04
C TYR A 207 14.47 -0.17 -11.43
N SER A 208 15.54 -0.79 -11.87
CA SER A 208 15.68 -2.22 -12.09
C SER A 208 16.90 -2.72 -11.32
N GLU A 209 16.77 -3.85 -10.67
CA GLU A 209 17.87 -4.44 -9.90
C GLU A 209 19.04 -4.89 -10.78
N TYR A 210 18.74 -5.23 -12.04
CA TYR A 210 19.71 -5.67 -13.01
C TYR A 210 19.76 -4.69 -14.18
N SER A 211 20.91 -4.13 -14.46
CA SER A 211 21.11 -3.19 -15.57
C SER A 211 20.82 -3.82 -16.93
N PHE A 212 21.07 -5.12 -17.10
CA PHE A 212 20.84 -5.83 -18.35
C PHE A 212 19.36 -6.04 -18.71
N VAL A 213 18.41 -5.78 -17.80
CA VAL A 213 16.97 -5.78 -18.13
C VAL A 213 16.46 -4.38 -18.51
N GLU A 214 17.30 -3.35 -18.43
CA GLU A 214 16.94 -2.02 -18.87
C GLU A 214 16.54 -2.00 -20.35
N GLY A 215 15.48 -1.26 -20.64
CA GLY A 215 14.93 -1.15 -22.01
C GLY A 215 13.95 -2.25 -22.40
N PHE A 216 13.82 -3.34 -21.63
CA PHE A 216 12.67 -4.24 -21.74
C PHE A 216 11.50 -3.71 -20.92
N LYS A 217 10.28 -4.06 -21.34
CA LYS A 217 9.10 -3.79 -20.49
C LYS A 217 9.11 -4.79 -19.32
N THR A 218 9.77 -4.42 -18.27
CA THR A 218 9.73 -5.13 -16.98
C THR A 218 9.02 -4.27 -15.96
N ARG A 219 8.63 -4.85 -14.82
CA ARG A 219 8.11 -4.07 -13.68
C ARG A 219 9.18 -3.07 -13.22
N LYS A 220 8.88 -1.80 -13.37
CA LYS A 220 9.75 -0.72 -12.93
C LYS A 220 9.24 -0.17 -11.60
N ALA A 221 10.13 0.11 -10.69
CA ALA A 221 9.84 0.69 -9.39
C ALA A 221 10.54 2.03 -9.24
N THR A 222 9.99 2.91 -8.41
CA THR A 222 10.70 4.09 -7.92
C THR A 222 11.43 3.68 -6.65
N ALA A 223 12.75 3.85 -6.64
CA ALA A 223 13.62 3.55 -5.50
C ALA A 223 14.33 4.82 -5.02
N LEU A 224 14.52 4.92 -3.71
CA LEU A 224 15.34 5.94 -3.08
C LEU A 224 16.64 5.31 -2.62
N ASN A 225 17.79 5.81 -3.06
CA ASN A 225 19.09 5.39 -2.54
C ASN A 225 19.61 6.44 -1.56
N VAL A 226 20.05 5.98 -0.41
CA VAL A 226 20.67 6.78 0.66
C VAL A 226 22.08 6.26 0.87
N ASP A 227 23.07 7.04 0.51
CA ASP A 227 24.47 6.72 0.78
C ASP A 227 24.84 7.22 2.18
N ILE A 228 25.49 6.35 2.96
CA ILE A 228 25.93 6.63 4.33
C ILE A 228 27.37 7.10 4.29
N ASP A 229 27.65 8.16 5.06
CA ASP A 229 28.98 8.69 5.24
C ASP A 229 29.97 7.61 5.69
N SER A 230 31.16 7.62 5.10
CA SER A 230 32.22 6.65 5.35
C SER A 230 32.66 6.59 6.83
N LEU A 231 32.57 7.70 7.56
CA LEU A 231 32.92 7.78 8.99
C LEU A 231 31.94 7.01 9.89
N HIS A 232 30.71 6.79 9.41
CA HIS A 232 29.66 6.13 10.18
C HIS A 232 29.41 4.69 9.74
N ARG A 233 30.09 4.22 8.68
CA ARG A 233 29.94 2.84 8.20
C ARG A 233 30.41 1.83 9.21
N GLY A 234 29.58 0.82 9.46
CA GLY A 234 29.89 -0.26 10.42
C GLY A 234 29.69 0.10 11.88
N ASN A 235 29.44 1.36 12.21
CA ASN A 235 29.12 1.76 13.58
C ASN A 235 27.72 1.26 13.97
N VAL A 236 27.55 0.94 15.26
CA VAL A 236 26.24 0.63 15.81
C VAL A 236 25.54 1.93 16.16
N THR A 237 24.35 2.11 15.64
CA THR A 237 23.47 3.26 15.91
C THR A 237 22.08 2.79 16.27
N GLY A 238 21.30 3.66 16.85
CA GLY A 238 19.93 3.33 17.17
C GLY A 238 19.32 4.20 18.25
N ASN A 239 18.28 3.66 18.87
CA ASN A 239 17.61 4.35 19.96
C ASN A 239 16.97 3.38 20.93
N THR A 240 16.78 3.87 22.15
CA THR A 240 16.00 3.20 23.18
C THR A 240 14.90 4.14 23.66
N GLU A 241 13.71 3.61 23.83
CA GLU A 241 12.52 4.33 24.29
C GLU A 241 11.92 3.64 25.51
N LEU A 242 11.56 4.44 26.51
CA LEU A 242 10.85 3.96 27.71
C LEU A 242 9.73 4.92 28.06
N PHE A 243 8.52 4.40 28.21
CA PHE A 243 7.32 5.15 28.56
C PHE A 243 6.58 4.42 29.66
N ALA A 244 6.06 5.18 30.60
CA ALA A 244 5.17 4.73 31.66
C ALA A 244 4.01 5.71 31.81
N GLY A 245 2.85 5.20 32.22
CA GLY A 245 1.66 6.00 32.29
C GLY A 245 0.62 5.54 33.30
N TYR A 246 -0.46 6.29 33.34
CA TYR A 246 -1.58 6.02 34.22
C TYR A 246 -2.28 4.68 33.83
N ARG A 247 -2.75 3.90 34.82
CA ARG A 247 -3.40 2.61 34.66
C ARG A 247 -2.53 1.55 33.97
N ASP A 248 -1.32 1.38 34.49
CA ASP A 248 -0.37 0.36 34.04
C ASP A 248 -0.01 0.43 32.56
N LYS A 249 -0.15 1.63 31.95
CA LYS A 249 0.25 1.84 30.58
C LYS A 249 1.76 1.95 30.48
N TYR A 250 2.31 1.21 29.50
CA TYR A 250 3.75 1.22 29.25
C TYR A 250 4.06 1.01 27.77
N ARG A 251 5.21 1.47 27.39
CA ARG A 251 5.85 1.20 26.10
C ARG A 251 7.37 1.21 26.30
N GLY A 252 8.03 0.16 25.88
CA GLY A 252 9.48 0.07 25.79
C GLY A 252 9.90 -0.35 24.40
N ALA A 253 10.94 0.27 23.85
CA ALA A 253 11.48 -0.12 22.55
C ALA A 253 13.00 0.02 22.51
N VAL A 254 13.64 -0.86 21.76
CA VAL A 254 15.06 -0.83 21.43
C VAL A 254 15.19 -1.07 19.94
N ASN A 255 15.92 -0.19 19.26
CA ASN A 255 16.21 -0.28 17.84
C ASN A 255 17.73 -0.12 17.66
N LEU A 256 18.38 -1.12 17.10
CA LEU A 256 19.83 -1.16 16.86
C LEU A 256 20.09 -1.49 15.39
N PHE A 257 21.02 -0.77 14.78
CA PHE A 257 21.41 -0.95 13.39
C PHE A 257 22.92 -0.81 13.22
N SER A 258 23.46 -1.50 12.23
CA SER A 258 24.82 -1.28 11.74
C SER A 258 24.84 -1.41 10.23
N PHE A 259 25.47 -0.44 9.55
CA PHE A 259 25.50 -0.32 8.10
C PHE A 259 26.95 -0.47 7.60
N GLY A 260 27.45 -1.70 7.60
CA GLY A 260 28.77 -2.02 7.05
C GLY A 260 28.75 -2.25 5.54
N ASP A 261 29.92 -2.25 4.90
CA ASP A 261 30.02 -2.43 3.45
C ASP A 261 29.61 -3.84 2.99
N LYS A 262 29.99 -4.88 3.75
CA LYS A 262 29.68 -6.29 3.42
C LYS A 262 28.52 -6.85 4.22
N VAL A 263 28.34 -6.38 5.44
CA VAL A 263 27.30 -6.85 6.36
C VAL A 263 26.57 -5.65 6.94
N MET A 264 25.29 -5.65 6.79
CA MET A 264 24.38 -4.73 7.50
C MET A 264 23.43 -5.56 8.35
N TRP A 265 23.12 -5.09 9.54
CA TRP A 265 22.16 -5.77 10.41
C TRP A 265 21.32 -4.78 11.20
N GLY A 266 20.14 -5.23 11.59
CA GLY A 266 19.24 -4.48 12.44
C GLY A 266 18.49 -5.39 13.39
N VAL A 267 18.27 -4.93 14.61
CA VAL A 267 17.47 -5.60 15.64
C VAL A 267 16.52 -4.56 16.23
N ASN A 268 15.23 -4.91 16.27
CA ASN A 268 14.21 -4.09 16.88
C ASN A 268 13.41 -4.94 17.88
N ALA A 269 13.11 -4.37 19.02
CA ALA A 269 12.21 -4.98 19.99
C ALA A 269 11.30 -3.90 20.59
N LYS A 270 10.02 -4.21 20.74
CA LYS A 270 9.03 -3.30 21.33
C LYS A 270 8.03 -4.08 22.16
N LEU A 271 7.74 -3.62 23.37
CA LEU A 271 6.71 -4.13 24.25
C LEU A 271 5.79 -2.99 24.65
N PHE A 272 4.47 -3.17 24.50
CA PHE A 272 3.53 -2.09 24.78
C PHE A 272 2.12 -2.58 25.04
N ASN A 273 1.35 -1.79 25.78
CA ASN A 273 -0.07 -2.00 26.05
C ASN A 273 -0.92 -0.73 25.78
N THR A 274 -0.38 0.20 25.01
CA THR A 274 -1.02 1.47 24.65
C THR A 274 -2.01 1.33 23.48
N GLY A 275 -2.21 0.10 22.97
CA GLY A 275 -3.19 -0.17 21.93
C GLY A 275 -2.74 0.22 20.51
N GLU A 276 -1.47 0.52 20.34
CA GLU A 276 -0.89 0.73 19.01
C GLU A 276 -1.01 -0.55 18.17
N GLU A 277 -1.20 -0.39 16.88
CA GLU A 277 -1.13 -1.53 15.96
C GLU A 277 0.33 -1.97 15.82
N MET A 278 0.55 -3.27 15.82
CA MET A 278 1.87 -3.83 15.52
C MET A 278 2.28 -3.51 14.08
N MET A 279 1.39 -3.81 13.18
CA MET A 279 1.54 -3.72 11.74
C MET A 279 0.17 -3.44 11.13
N THR A 280 0.09 -2.62 10.13
CA THR A 280 -1.15 -2.45 9.37
C THR A 280 -1.26 -3.54 8.31
N LEU A 281 -2.47 -3.75 7.79
CA LEU A 281 -2.68 -4.63 6.64
C LEU A 281 -1.81 -4.20 5.44
N GLU A 282 -1.68 -2.91 5.21
CA GLU A 282 -0.82 -2.37 4.16
C GLU A 282 0.66 -2.73 4.38
N ASP A 283 1.14 -2.64 5.62
CA ASP A 283 2.50 -3.02 5.97
C ASP A 283 2.74 -4.52 5.74
N TYR A 284 1.75 -5.36 6.09
CA TYR A 284 1.82 -6.80 5.85
C TYR A 284 1.80 -7.16 4.36
N ILE A 285 0.92 -6.54 3.58
CA ILE A 285 0.88 -6.72 2.13
C ILE A 285 2.22 -6.32 1.49
N LYS A 286 2.84 -5.25 1.97
CA LYS A 286 4.18 -4.83 1.53
C LYS A 286 5.24 -5.84 1.90
N LEU A 287 5.19 -6.39 3.12
CA LEU A 287 6.10 -7.45 3.57
C LEU A 287 6.13 -8.64 2.61
N LEU A 288 5.00 -8.96 2.02
CA LEU A 288 4.86 -10.06 1.06
C LEU A 288 5.22 -9.66 -0.38
N GLY A 289 5.60 -8.41 -0.64
CA GLY A 289 5.97 -7.93 -1.98
C GLY A 289 4.84 -7.21 -2.73
N GLY A 290 3.76 -6.85 -2.03
CA GLY A 290 2.62 -6.11 -2.56
C GLY A 290 1.38 -6.97 -2.80
N VAL A 291 0.28 -6.33 -3.22
CA VAL A 291 -1.04 -6.97 -3.34
C VAL A 291 -1.03 -8.22 -4.24
N LYS A 292 -0.27 -8.20 -5.33
CA LYS A 292 -0.21 -9.35 -6.25
C LYS A 292 0.52 -10.53 -5.63
N ASP A 293 1.64 -10.28 -4.99
CA ASP A 293 2.44 -11.34 -4.35
C ASP A 293 1.71 -11.87 -3.10
N TYR A 294 0.97 -11.00 -2.40
CA TYR A 294 0.04 -11.39 -1.34
C TYR A 294 -1.03 -12.36 -1.85
N ALA A 295 -1.75 -11.99 -2.91
CA ALA A 295 -2.79 -12.84 -3.49
C ALA A 295 -2.24 -14.20 -3.98
N GLN A 296 -1.01 -14.23 -4.49
CA GLN A 296 -0.33 -15.48 -4.86
C GLN A 296 0.14 -16.28 -3.64
N ALA A 297 0.67 -15.60 -2.60
CA ALA A 297 1.18 -16.28 -1.41
C ALA A 297 0.11 -17.06 -0.64
N PHE A 298 -1.12 -16.60 -0.69
CA PHE A 298 -2.23 -17.24 0.03
C PHE A 298 -3.18 -18.04 -0.88
N GLY A 299 -2.98 -17.99 -2.22
CA GLY A 299 -3.68 -18.88 -3.17
C GLY A 299 -5.21 -18.82 -3.11
N GLY A 300 -5.78 -17.75 -2.60
CA GLY A 300 -7.22 -17.65 -2.34
C GLY A 300 -7.68 -18.38 -1.07
N ALA A 301 -6.79 -19.01 -0.31
CA ALA A 301 -7.14 -19.69 0.94
C ALA A 301 -7.83 -18.77 1.97
N ASP A 302 -7.61 -17.47 1.89
CA ASP A 302 -8.31 -16.48 2.69
C ASP A 302 -9.82 -16.48 2.47
N LYS A 303 -10.27 -16.85 1.28
CA LYS A 303 -11.71 -16.94 0.95
C LYS A 303 -12.38 -18.19 1.52
N ILE A 304 -11.62 -19.29 1.67
CA ILE A 304 -12.14 -20.55 2.21
C ILE A 304 -12.40 -20.46 3.70
N ILE A 305 -11.60 -19.65 4.41
CA ILE A 305 -11.61 -19.58 5.86
C ILE A 305 -11.75 -18.12 6.27
N ASP A 306 -12.90 -17.55 6.01
CA ASP A 306 -13.29 -16.23 6.56
C ASP A 306 -13.68 -16.35 8.06
N ASN A 307 -12.97 -17.24 8.76
CA ASN A 307 -13.15 -17.49 10.18
C ASN A 307 -12.13 -16.72 11.05
N GLY A 308 -11.57 -15.65 10.55
CA GLY A 308 -10.62 -14.82 11.29
C GLY A 308 -9.19 -15.40 11.37
N LEU A 309 -8.87 -16.41 10.60
CA LEU A 309 -7.56 -17.10 10.60
C LEU A 309 -6.62 -16.65 9.47
N SER A 310 -7.05 -15.77 8.60
CA SER A 310 -6.15 -15.19 7.60
C SER A 310 -5.21 -14.16 8.23
N PRO A 311 -4.02 -13.91 7.68
CA PRO A 311 -3.17 -12.82 8.13
C PRO A 311 -3.85 -11.46 8.07
N VAL A 312 -4.77 -11.27 7.13
CA VAL A 312 -5.62 -10.07 7.01
C VAL A 312 -6.52 -9.94 8.23
N SER A 313 -7.23 -10.99 8.58
CA SER A 313 -8.10 -11.02 9.76
C SER A 313 -7.29 -10.90 11.06
N TYR A 314 -6.12 -11.53 11.13
CA TYR A 314 -5.20 -11.38 12.25
C TYR A 314 -4.86 -9.91 12.51
N ILE A 315 -4.52 -9.17 11.45
CA ILE A 315 -4.13 -7.77 11.55
C ILE A 315 -5.36 -6.87 11.77
N SER A 316 -6.46 -7.09 11.04
CA SER A 316 -7.64 -6.24 11.09
C SER A 316 -8.47 -6.41 12.37
N ASN A 317 -8.60 -7.64 12.88
CA ASN A 317 -9.38 -7.92 14.09
C ASN A 317 -8.72 -7.44 15.38
N SER A 318 -7.45 -7.08 15.33
CA SER A 318 -6.71 -6.60 16.50
C SER A 318 -7.17 -5.23 17.02
N ILE A 319 -7.98 -4.50 16.28
CA ILE A 319 -8.44 -3.15 16.64
C ILE A 319 -9.65 -3.17 17.61
N ASN A 320 -10.45 -4.24 17.58
CA ASN A 320 -11.76 -4.33 18.25
C ASN A 320 -11.66 -4.90 19.66
N THR A 321 -10.77 -4.35 20.49
CA THR A 321 -10.51 -4.83 21.84
C THR A 321 -10.47 -3.68 22.85
N TYR A 322 -10.88 -3.97 24.09
CA TYR A 322 -10.80 -2.99 25.17
C TYR A 322 -9.51 -3.10 26.00
N ARG A 323 -8.78 -4.20 25.87
CA ARG A 323 -7.45 -4.42 26.47
C ARG A 323 -6.57 -5.16 25.51
N ARG A 324 -5.33 -4.71 25.40
CA ARG A 324 -4.36 -5.30 24.47
C ARG A 324 -2.94 -5.11 24.97
N THR A 325 -2.16 -6.15 24.85
CA THR A 325 -0.71 -6.15 25.12
C THR A 325 -0.02 -6.79 23.94
N ASN A 326 1.03 -6.14 23.43
CA ASN A 326 1.83 -6.61 22.33
C ASN A 326 3.32 -6.64 22.67
N GLY A 327 3.99 -7.72 22.28
CA GLY A 327 5.43 -7.82 22.22
C GLY A 327 5.88 -8.10 20.79
N VAL A 328 6.72 -7.25 20.21
CA VAL A 328 7.22 -7.38 18.85
C VAL A 328 8.73 -7.43 18.88
N ALA A 329 9.34 -8.33 18.13
CA ALA A 329 10.78 -8.35 17.89
C ALA A 329 11.06 -8.65 16.43
N SER A 330 12.09 -8.02 15.87
CA SER A 330 12.57 -8.33 14.52
C SER A 330 14.09 -8.26 14.46
N ALA A 331 14.66 -9.11 13.64
CA ALA A 331 16.07 -9.10 13.28
C ALA A 331 16.20 -9.23 11.78
N ASN A 332 17.10 -8.48 11.19
CA ASN A 332 17.42 -8.57 9.77
C ASN A 332 18.92 -8.46 9.54
N VAL A 333 19.40 -9.17 8.53
CA VAL A 333 20.79 -9.20 8.11
C VAL A 333 20.85 -9.15 6.59
N ALA A 334 21.61 -8.21 6.04
CA ALA A 334 22.00 -8.22 4.65
C ALA A 334 23.50 -8.49 4.54
N TRP A 335 23.87 -9.48 3.75
CA TRP A 335 25.24 -9.92 3.55
C TRP A 335 25.57 -9.91 2.05
N ASN A 336 26.59 -9.17 1.69
CA ASN A 336 27.07 -9.00 0.32
C ASN A 336 28.55 -9.39 0.26
N PRO A 337 28.84 -10.68 0.11
CA PRO A 337 30.21 -11.16 0.09
C PRO A 337 31.01 -10.59 -1.09
N ASN A 338 30.34 -10.30 -2.20
CA ASN A 338 30.89 -9.69 -3.40
C ASN A 338 29.81 -8.91 -4.18
N GLU A 339 30.19 -8.30 -5.31
CA GLU A 339 29.28 -7.51 -6.16
C GLU A 339 28.17 -8.33 -6.81
N HIS A 340 28.36 -9.64 -6.93
CA HIS A 340 27.44 -10.53 -7.62
C HIS A 340 26.40 -11.18 -6.72
N ILE A 341 26.75 -11.41 -5.45
CA ILE A 341 25.88 -12.13 -4.50
C ILE A 341 25.39 -11.16 -3.45
N LYS A 342 24.07 -11.09 -3.31
CA LYS A 342 23.38 -10.34 -2.26
C LYS A 342 22.43 -11.26 -1.53
N VAL A 343 22.57 -11.33 -0.22
CA VAL A 343 21.73 -12.16 0.66
C VAL A 343 21.07 -11.26 1.67
N ASN A 344 19.77 -11.43 1.86
CA ASN A 344 19.01 -10.76 2.90
C ASN A 344 18.18 -11.83 3.65
N ALA A 345 18.28 -11.84 4.97
CA ALA A 345 17.47 -12.68 5.83
C ALA A 345 16.85 -11.84 6.93
N TYR A 346 15.60 -12.10 7.26
CA TYR A 346 14.92 -11.40 8.33
C TYR A 346 13.95 -12.32 9.07
N TYR A 347 13.74 -12.01 10.33
CA TYR A 347 12.78 -12.68 11.17
C TYR A 347 11.95 -11.65 11.93
N LEU A 348 10.64 -11.80 11.90
CA LEU A 348 9.68 -10.99 12.64
C LEU A 348 8.88 -11.89 13.57
N PHE A 349 8.76 -11.47 14.81
CA PHE A 349 8.02 -12.14 15.85
C PHE A 349 7.07 -11.18 16.55
N ASN A 350 5.82 -11.62 16.81
CA ASN A 350 4.88 -10.90 17.63
C ASN A 350 4.12 -11.86 18.55
N LEU A 351 3.89 -11.41 19.77
CA LEU A 351 2.95 -12.00 20.72
C LEU A 351 1.93 -10.95 21.10
N GLU A 352 0.66 -11.28 20.95
CA GLU A 352 -0.46 -10.45 21.34
C GLU A 352 -1.36 -11.18 22.34
N ARG A 353 -1.81 -10.46 23.35
CA ARG A 353 -2.95 -10.85 24.18
C ARG A 353 -3.98 -9.74 24.14
N SER A 354 -5.21 -10.08 23.82
CA SER A 354 -6.30 -9.11 23.68
C SER A 354 -7.60 -9.62 24.31
N ASN A 355 -8.40 -8.70 24.85
CA ASN A 355 -9.70 -8.98 25.39
C ASN A 355 -10.75 -8.15 24.65
N GLY A 356 -11.77 -8.84 24.10
CA GLY A 356 -12.91 -8.25 23.43
C GLY A 356 -14.17 -8.27 24.30
N LEU A 357 -15.03 -7.28 24.09
CA LEU A 357 -16.39 -7.24 24.64
C LEU A 357 -17.30 -6.67 23.55
N TYR A 358 -18.29 -7.46 23.18
CA TYR A 358 -19.18 -7.18 22.06
C TYR A 358 -20.63 -7.35 22.52
N ASP A 359 -21.46 -6.33 22.24
CA ASP A 359 -22.91 -6.46 22.31
C ASP A 359 -23.39 -6.67 20.87
N ILE A 360 -23.89 -7.85 20.57
CA ILE A 360 -24.25 -8.31 19.23
C ILE A 360 -25.76 -8.33 19.11
N SER A 361 -26.28 -7.69 18.04
CA SER A 361 -27.69 -7.79 17.65
C SER A 361 -27.76 -8.48 16.30
N ARG A 362 -28.29 -9.69 16.24
CA ARG A 362 -28.32 -10.53 15.04
C ARG A 362 -29.75 -10.80 14.59
N SER A 363 -29.98 -10.60 13.29
CA SER A 363 -31.27 -10.87 12.62
C SER A 363 -31.07 -11.90 11.54
N TYR A 364 -31.69 -13.07 11.69
CA TYR A 364 -31.61 -14.16 10.71
C TYR A 364 -32.65 -14.03 9.63
N TRP A 365 -32.33 -14.50 8.43
CA TRP A 365 -33.26 -14.57 7.31
C TRP A 365 -34.41 -15.51 7.64
N GLY A 366 -35.63 -15.14 7.28
CA GLY A 366 -36.83 -15.94 7.53
C GLY A 366 -37.30 -16.00 9.00
N ARG A 367 -36.62 -15.29 9.93
CA ARG A 367 -37.06 -15.15 11.33
C ARG A 367 -37.38 -13.71 11.65
N SER A 368 -38.47 -13.46 12.36
CA SER A 368 -38.88 -12.14 12.81
C SER A 368 -38.15 -11.66 14.10
N ALA A 369 -37.51 -12.57 14.81
CA ALA A 369 -36.85 -12.27 16.08
C ALA A 369 -35.43 -11.78 15.87
N VAL A 370 -35.04 -10.71 16.57
CA VAL A 370 -33.67 -10.24 16.68
C VAL A 370 -33.07 -10.84 17.94
N GLU A 371 -31.99 -11.57 17.79
CA GLU A 371 -31.22 -12.08 18.93
C GLU A 371 -30.22 -11.03 19.40
N THR A 372 -30.27 -10.67 20.69
CA THR A 372 -29.28 -9.81 21.34
C THR A 372 -28.44 -10.61 22.30
N MET A 373 -27.13 -10.47 22.22
CA MET A 373 -26.22 -11.26 23.03
C MET A 373 -24.96 -10.46 23.36
N GLN A 374 -24.36 -10.75 24.51
CA GLN A 374 -23.07 -10.18 24.89
C GLN A 374 -22.00 -11.27 24.86
N GLN A 375 -20.96 -11.00 24.10
CA GLN A 375 -19.81 -11.88 23.96
C GLN A 375 -18.56 -11.27 24.58
N THR A 376 -17.81 -12.10 25.30
CA THR A 376 -16.45 -11.78 25.76
C THR A 376 -15.45 -12.74 25.13
N THR A 377 -14.30 -12.22 24.77
CA THR A 377 -13.19 -13.00 24.20
C THR A 377 -11.89 -12.71 24.95
N ASP A 378 -11.10 -13.73 25.25
CA ASP A 378 -9.69 -13.62 25.63
C ASP A 378 -8.87 -14.35 24.56
N THR A 379 -8.11 -13.61 23.78
CA THR A 379 -7.38 -14.15 22.65
C THR A 379 -5.88 -13.96 22.87
N ARG A 380 -5.12 -15.02 22.64
CA ARG A 380 -3.67 -15.01 22.56
C ARG A 380 -3.26 -15.38 21.14
N ARG A 381 -2.42 -14.57 20.55
CA ARG A 381 -1.95 -14.76 19.16
C ARG A 381 -0.45 -14.68 19.09
N GLY A 382 0.13 -15.58 18.33
CA GLY A 382 1.52 -15.52 17.90
C GLY A 382 1.62 -15.18 16.42
N PHE A 383 2.70 -14.54 16.03
CA PHE A 383 3.05 -14.33 14.62
C PHE A 383 4.56 -14.51 14.48
N HIS A 384 4.94 -15.46 13.64
CA HIS A 384 6.33 -15.74 13.30
C HIS A 384 6.49 -15.64 11.79
N HIS A 385 7.41 -14.83 11.34
CA HIS A 385 7.66 -14.67 9.91
C HIS A 385 9.15 -14.64 9.64
N LEU A 386 9.61 -15.63 8.90
CA LEU A 386 10.99 -15.76 8.42
C LEU A 386 11.02 -15.49 6.93
N GLY A 387 11.90 -14.60 6.50
CA GLY A 387 12.16 -14.34 5.10
C GLY A 387 13.65 -14.51 4.77
N PHE A 388 13.89 -15.06 3.59
CA PHE A 388 15.22 -15.19 3.00
C PHE A 388 15.15 -14.81 1.52
N ASN A 389 16.10 -14.01 1.08
CA ASN A 389 16.20 -13.57 -0.31
C ASN A 389 17.68 -13.57 -0.74
N MET A 390 17.99 -14.33 -1.76
CA MET A 390 19.33 -14.38 -2.36
C MET A 390 19.23 -13.95 -3.82
N LYS A 391 20.08 -13.06 -4.23
CA LYS A 391 20.23 -12.58 -5.61
C LYS A 391 21.64 -12.82 -6.06
N ASN A 392 21.79 -13.47 -7.20
CA ASN A 392 23.09 -13.80 -7.77
C ASN A 392 23.15 -13.38 -9.25
N SER A 393 24.02 -12.44 -9.57
CA SER A 393 24.32 -12.03 -10.95
C SER A 393 25.50 -12.84 -11.46
N LEU A 394 25.25 -13.89 -12.23
CA LEU A 394 26.27 -14.86 -12.65
C LEU A 394 27.22 -14.31 -13.70
N ALA A 395 26.81 -13.57 -14.65
CA ALA A 395 27.63 -12.98 -15.68
C ALA A 395 26.88 -11.79 -16.25
N GLY A 396 27.33 -10.62 -16.23
CA GLY A 396 26.74 -9.34 -16.65
C GLY A 396 25.36 -9.33 -17.34
N ASN A 397 24.82 -10.48 -17.76
CA ASN A 397 23.55 -10.64 -18.47
C ASN A 397 22.64 -11.77 -17.93
N THR A 398 23.01 -12.40 -16.82
CA THR A 398 22.28 -13.54 -16.24
C THR A 398 22.14 -13.36 -14.74
N ALA A 399 20.96 -13.65 -14.20
CA ALA A 399 20.70 -13.60 -12.76
C ALA A 399 19.85 -14.78 -12.30
N ILE A 400 20.06 -15.19 -11.05
CA ILE A 400 19.24 -16.12 -10.30
C ILE A 400 18.79 -15.43 -9.02
N ASP A 401 17.49 -15.42 -8.79
CA ASP A 401 16.88 -14.92 -7.57
C ASP A 401 16.20 -16.08 -6.84
N TRP A 402 16.49 -16.22 -5.56
CA TRP A 402 15.81 -17.16 -4.70
C TRP A 402 15.20 -16.43 -3.52
N LYS A 403 13.88 -16.55 -3.35
CA LYS A 403 13.11 -15.99 -2.27
C LYS A 403 12.36 -17.10 -1.53
N PHE A 404 12.55 -17.17 -0.23
CA PHE A 404 11.85 -18.10 0.64
C PHE A 404 11.20 -17.32 1.78
N MET A 405 9.96 -17.68 2.13
CA MET A 405 9.23 -17.13 3.27
C MET A 405 8.52 -18.25 4.01
N ALA A 406 8.53 -18.18 5.32
CA ALA A 406 7.77 -19.06 6.21
C ALA A 406 7.03 -18.20 7.24
N THR A 407 5.74 -18.46 7.41
CA THR A 407 4.89 -17.77 8.39
C THR A 407 4.18 -18.80 9.24
N SER A 408 4.14 -18.60 10.57
CA SER A 408 3.30 -19.35 11.49
C SER A 408 2.48 -18.38 12.35
N MET A 409 1.20 -18.70 12.54
CA MET A 409 0.25 -17.87 13.28
C MET A 409 -0.55 -18.76 14.25
N PRO A 410 0.01 -19.15 15.40
CA PRO A 410 -0.73 -19.81 16.43
C PRO A 410 -1.70 -18.85 17.11
N GLN A 411 -2.92 -19.29 17.34
CA GLN A 411 -3.96 -18.55 18.06
C GLN A 411 -4.68 -19.47 19.03
N ASN A 412 -4.96 -18.94 20.22
CA ASN A 412 -5.88 -19.54 21.19
C ASN A 412 -6.88 -18.47 21.61
N SER A 413 -8.16 -18.79 21.58
CA SER A 413 -9.24 -17.89 21.95
C SER A 413 -10.22 -18.59 22.88
N GLN A 414 -10.49 -17.96 24.01
CA GLN A 414 -11.54 -18.36 24.93
C GLN A 414 -12.74 -17.42 24.76
N ASN A 415 -13.86 -17.99 24.41
CA ASN A 415 -15.06 -17.24 24.09
C ASN A 415 -16.17 -17.58 25.11
N ARG A 416 -16.93 -16.56 25.51
CA ARG A 416 -18.10 -16.71 26.41
C ARG A 416 -19.25 -15.88 25.87
N LEU A 417 -20.43 -16.50 25.85
CA LEU A 417 -21.66 -15.87 25.44
C LEU A 417 -22.79 -16.28 26.40
N GLY A 418 -23.11 -15.44 27.37
CA GLY A 418 -24.03 -15.79 28.43
C GLY A 418 -23.53 -17.02 29.22
N VAL A 419 -24.28 -18.11 29.17
CA VAL A 419 -23.94 -19.39 29.83
C VAL A 419 -23.08 -20.32 28.96
N TYR A 420 -22.88 -20.00 27.70
CA TYR A 420 -22.11 -20.81 26.77
C TYR A 420 -20.65 -20.36 26.75
N SER A 421 -19.76 -21.34 26.68
CA SER A 421 -18.32 -21.07 26.45
C SER A 421 -17.75 -22.07 25.45
N TRP A 422 -16.78 -21.63 24.69
CA TRP A 422 -16.01 -22.49 23.80
C TRP A 422 -14.58 -21.98 23.70
N ASP A 423 -13.68 -22.91 23.51
CA ASP A 423 -12.28 -22.66 23.24
C ASP A 423 -12.02 -22.91 21.75
N GLU A 424 -11.22 -22.05 21.16
CA GLU A 424 -10.81 -22.14 19.76
C GLU A 424 -9.30 -22.07 19.69
N ASP A 425 -8.68 -23.12 19.17
CA ASP A 425 -7.26 -23.17 18.84
C ASP A 425 -7.08 -23.20 17.32
N ALA A 426 -6.18 -22.40 16.84
CA ALA A 426 -5.81 -22.38 15.43
C ALA A 426 -4.30 -22.28 15.26
N ASP A 427 -3.79 -22.96 14.25
CA ASP A 427 -2.41 -22.87 13.82
C ASP A 427 -2.34 -22.81 12.28
N VAL A 428 -1.77 -21.72 11.80
CA VAL A 428 -1.62 -21.47 10.36
C VAL A 428 -0.16 -21.50 10.01
N TRP A 429 0.21 -22.34 9.06
CA TRP A 429 1.54 -22.40 8.46
C TRP A 429 1.48 -22.07 6.98
N ASN A 430 2.30 -21.13 6.58
CA ASN A 430 2.48 -20.74 5.19
C ASN A 430 3.96 -20.81 4.82
N PHE A 431 4.27 -21.53 3.74
CA PHE A 431 5.59 -21.60 3.13
C PHE A 431 5.49 -21.13 1.68
N ASN A 432 6.32 -20.18 1.30
CA ASN A 432 6.41 -19.71 -0.07
C ASN A 432 7.88 -19.75 -0.52
N ASN A 433 8.13 -20.50 -1.56
CA ASN A 433 9.45 -20.61 -2.16
C ASN A 433 9.38 -20.18 -3.63
N ASN A 434 10.18 -19.22 -4.01
CA ASN A 434 10.24 -18.70 -5.37
C ASN A 434 11.69 -18.70 -5.86
N LEU A 435 11.93 -19.40 -6.95
CA LEU A 435 13.18 -19.41 -7.67
C LEU A 435 12.97 -18.80 -9.06
N ALA A 436 13.72 -17.77 -9.40
CA ALA A 436 13.63 -17.09 -10.68
C ALA A 436 15.00 -17.05 -11.37
N PHE A 437 14.98 -17.28 -12.66
CA PHE A 437 16.12 -17.17 -13.55
C PHE A 437 15.82 -16.15 -14.63
N VAL A 438 16.75 -15.24 -14.89
CA VAL A 438 16.61 -14.20 -15.92
C VAL A 438 17.90 -14.14 -16.75
N LYS A 439 17.74 -14.14 -18.05
CA LYS A 439 18.88 -14.04 -18.99
C LYS A 439 18.57 -13.12 -20.16
N ASN A 440 19.48 -12.24 -20.46
CA ASN A 440 19.44 -11.36 -21.62
C ASN A 440 20.48 -11.82 -22.68
N TRP A 441 20.02 -12.03 -23.95
CA TRP A 441 20.91 -12.27 -25.06
C TRP A 441 20.91 -11.06 -26.00
N ASN A 442 22.07 -10.57 -26.35
CA ASN A 442 22.27 -9.55 -27.39
C ASN A 442 21.46 -8.27 -27.20
N ASN A 443 21.07 -7.92 -25.97
CA ASN A 443 20.23 -6.77 -25.64
C ASN A 443 18.88 -6.71 -26.40
N ARG A 444 18.48 -7.81 -27.04
CA ARG A 444 17.21 -7.94 -27.79
C ARG A 444 16.29 -9.02 -27.25
N ASN A 445 16.83 -10.01 -26.56
CA ASN A 445 16.08 -11.16 -26.08
C ASN A 445 16.24 -11.32 -24.58
N LEU A 446 15.12 -11.32 -23.88
CA LEU A 446 15.07 -11.54 -22.43
C LEU A 446 14.25 -12.79 -22.17
N LEU A 447 14.86 -13.80 -21.54
CA LEU A 447 14.19 -14.99 -21.00
C LEU A 447 14.05 -14.81 -19.50
N SER A 448 12.86 -15.10 -18.99
CA SER A 448 12.59 -15.20 -17.55
C SER A 448 11.86 -16.50 -17.28
N VAL A 449 12.37 -17.27 -16.34
CA VAL A 449 11.72 -18.51 -15.87
C VAL A 449 11.58 -18.38 -14.36
N SER A 450 10.42 -18.68 -13.81
CA SER A 450 10.25 -18.72 -12.36
C SER A 450 9.41 -19.91 -11.93
N SER A 451 9.79 -20.50 -10.81
CA SER A 451 9.07 -21.57 -10.13
C SER A 451 8.70 -21.09 -8.74
N GLN A 452 7.42 -21.02 -8.45
CA GLN A 452 6.89 -20.69 -7.14
C GLN A 452 6.15 -21.89 -6.57
N LEU A 453 6.47 -22.25 -5.35
CA LEU A 453 5.81 -23.28 -4.57
C LEU A 453 5.24 -22.65 -3.31
N VAL A 454 3.92 -22.71 -3.14
CA VAL A 454 3.22 -22.26 -1.94
C VAL A 454 2.61 -23.47 -1.25
N TYR A 455 2.85 -23.59 0.03
CA TYR A 455 2.21 -24.57 0.88
C TYR A 455 1.55 -23.86 2.06
N ASN A 456 0.23 -24.03 2.19
CA ASN A 456 -0.55 -23.57 3.33
C ASN A 456 -1.09 -24.77 4.09
N ASN A 457 -0.99 -24.72 5.39
CA ASN A 457 -1.63 -25.67 6.30
C ASN A 457 -2.33 -24.89 7.40
N ILE A 458 -3.63 -25.04 7.49
CA ILE A 458 -4.47 -24.40 8.47
C ILE A 458 -5.11 -25.50 9.28
N TYR A 459 -4.86 -25.48 10.57
CA TYR A 459 -5.49 -26.36 11.55
C TYR A 459 -6.28 -25.53 12.52
N ARG A 460 -7.54 -25.91 12.78
CA ARG A 460 -8.44 -25.23 13.72
C ARG A 460 -9.18 -26.28 14.51
N THR A 461 -9.28 -26.07 15.82
CA THR A 461 -10.18 -26.81 16.70
C THR A 461 -11.15 -25.86 17.36
N ILE A 462 -12.39 -26.32 17.52
CA ILE A 462 -13.41 -25.66 18.32
C ILE A 462 -13.92 -26.68 19.32
N ASP A 463 -13.78 -26.37 20.61
CA ASP A 463 -14.25 -27.20 21.70
C ASP A 463 -15.36 -26.46 22.46
N VAL A 464 -16.59 -26.91 22.28
CA VAL A 464 -17.76 -26.36 22.97
C VAL A 464 -17.95 -27.14 24.27
N PHE A 465 -17.91 -26.44 25.39
CA PHE A 465 -18.02 -27.03 26.69
C PHE A 465 -19.25 -27.97 26.80
N SER A 466 -18.99 -29.26 27.09
CA SER A 466 -19.94 -30.34 27.29
C SER A 466 -20.77 -30.85 26.12
N ALA A 467 -20.57 -30.40 24.86
CA ALA A 467 -21.48 -30.81 23.79
C ALA A 467 -20.80 -31.27 22.49
N ASN A 468 -19.99 -30.47 21.88
CA ASN A 468 -19.47 -30.71 20.55
C ASN A 468 -18.00 -30.26 20.42
N SER A 469 -17.23 -31.00 19.66
CA SER A 469 -15.87 -30.61 19.30
C SER A 469 -15.63 -30.85 17.81
N GLN A 470 -14.84 -30.00 17.19
CA GLN A 470 -14.47 -30.16 15.79
C GLN A 470 -13.02 -29.82 15.57
N GLY A 471 -12.30 -30.71 14.88
CA GLY A 471 -11.00 -30.44 14.30
C GLY A 471 -11.13 -30.28 12.78
N GLN A 472 -10.62 -29.21 12.24
CA GLN A 472 -10.58 -28.94 10.81
C GLN A 472 -9.13 -28.73 10.38
N ARG A 473 -8.73 -29.39 9.30
CA ARG A 473 -7.43 -29.16 8.66
C ARG A 473 -7.63 -28.89 7.17
N THR A 474 -7.09 -27.78 6.72
CA THR A 474 -7.06 -27.43 5.30
C THR A 474 -5.61 -27.30 4.85
N THR A 475 -5.24 -28.03 3.81
CA THR A 475 -3.91 -27.92 3.19
C THR A 475 -4.05 -27.49 1.74
N LEU A 476 -3.22 -26.54 1.33
CA LEU A 476 -3.11 -26.09 -0.05
C LEU A 476 -1.66 -26.23 -0.50
N LEU A 477 -1.45 -26.94 -1.59
CA LEU A 477 -0.18 -26.98 -2.31
C LEU A 477 -0.39 -26.37 -3.68
N ASP A 478 0.24 -25.24 -3.95
CA ASP A 478 0.18 -24.52 -5.21
C ASP A 478 1.57 -24.43 -5.82
N HIS A 479 1.76 -25.02 -6.98
CA HIS A 479 3.00 -24.94 -7.74
C HIS A 479 2.77 -24.20 -9.05
N HIS A 480 3.40 -23.05 -9.19
CA HIS A 480 3.29 -22.17 -10.32
C HIS A 480 4.63 -22.03 -11.04
N LEU A 481 4.73 -22.61 -12.23
CA LEU A 481 5.90 -22.49 -13.10
C LEU A 481 5.57 -21.53 -14.24
N THR A 482 6.38 -20.49 -14.41
CA THR A 482 6.23 -19.54 -15.52
C THR A 482 7.49 -19.44 -16.35
N ALA A 483 7.32 -19.32 -17.65
CA ALA A 483 8.39 -18.96 -18.56
C ALA A 483 7.92 -17.85 -19.50
N SER A 484 8.77 -16.86 -19.72
CA SER A 484 8.46 -15.79 -20.68
C SER A 484 9.70 -15.39 -21.47
N TRP A 485 9.51 -15.19 -22.75
CA TRP A 485 10.50 -14.67 -23.68
C TRP A 485 10.02 -13.35 -24.24
N VAL A 486 10.83 -12.31 -24.09
CA VAL A 486 10.57 -10.97 -24.64
C VAL A 486 11.58 -10.68 -25.72
N HIS A 487 11.09 -10.43 -26.93
CA HIS A 487 11.91 -10.02 -28.08
C HIS A 487 11.69 -8.56 -28.39
N ARG A 488 12.77 -7.78 -28.43
CA ARG A 488 12.76 -6.39 -28.83
C ARG A 488 12.96 -6.28 -30.35
N LEU A 489 11.87 -6.07 -31.09
CA LEU A 489 11.89 -5.85 -32.55
C LEU A 489 12.56 -4.52 -32.90
N SER A 490 12.28 -3.48 -32.07
CA SER A 490 12.87 -2.14 -32.23
C SER A 490 12.85 -1.39 -30.90
N LYS A 491 13.35 -0.16 -30.85
CA LYS A 491 13.18 0.72 -29.66
C LYS A 491 11.70 0.95 -29.29
N ALA A 492 10.80 0.85 -30.29
CA ALA A 492 9.38 1.12 -30.12
C ALA A 492 8.54 -0.13 -29.93
N TRP A 493 8.97 -1.29 -30.38
CA TRP A 493 8.17 -2.52 -30.41
C TRP A 493 8.84 -3.66 -29.67
N GLN A 494 8.07 -4.31 -28.82
CA GLN A 494 8.46 -5.54 -28.13
C GLN A 494 7.34 -6.58 -28.27
N PHE A 495 7.74 -7.82 -28.47
CA PHE A 495 6.88 -8.99 -28.51
C PHE A 495 7.20 -9.87 -27.31
N LYS A 496 6.19 -10.41 -26.66
CA LYS A 496 6.34 -11.33 -25.53
C LYS A 496 5.55 -12.60 -25.78
N MET A 497 6.18 -13.73 -25.60
CA MET A 497 5.55 -15.04 -25.41
C MET A 497 5.66 -15.43 -23.95
N SER A 498 4.62 -16.04 -23.42
CA SER A 498 4.62 -16.54 -22.04
C SER A 498 3.87 -17.84 -21.94
N THR A 499 4.30 -18.67 -21.00
CA THR A 499 3.55 -19.84 -20.57
C THR A 499 3.55 -19.89 -19.05
N ALA A 500 2.45 -20.33 -18.48
CA ALA A 500 2.34 -20.58 -17.06
C ALA A 500 1.67 -21.94 -16.84
N TRP A 501 2.24 -22.74 -15.96
CA TRP A 501 1.71 -24.02 -15.54
C TRP A 501 1.46 -23.96 -14.06
N ASN A 502 0.21 -24.08 -13.68
CA ASN A 502 -0.20 -24.02 -12.29
C ASN A 502 -0.92 -25.33 -11.91
N ILE A 503 -0.44 -25.98 -10.85
CA ILE A 503 -1.03 -27.18 -10.28
C ILE A 503 -1.36 -26.88 -8.83
N ILE A 504 -2.64 -26.85 -8.53
CA ILE A 504 -3.15 -26.56 -7.21
C ILE A 504 -3.81 -27.82 -6.65
N ARG A 505 -3.31 -28.28 -5.51
CA ARG A 505 -3.90 -29.38 -4.76
C ARG A 505 -4.38 -28.87 -3.41
N SER A 506 -5.66 -29.02 -3.17
CA SER A 506 -6.27 -28.66 -1.90
C SER A 506 -6.85 -29.90 -1.24
N THR A 507 -6.69 -29.99 0.07
CA THR A 507 -7.29 -31.04 0.87
C THR A 507 -7.91 -30.44 2.11
N MET A 508 -9.16 -30.78 2.38
CA MET A 508 -9.86 -30.45 3.62
C MET A 508 -10.24 -31.72 4.33
N SER A 509 -9.96 -31.76 5.62
CA SER A 509 -10.40 -32.83 6.49
C SER A 509 -11.07 -32.25 7.72
N ILE A 510 -12.21 -32.81 8.10
CA ILE A 510 -13.02 -32.40 9.23
C ILE A 510 -13.27 -33.62 10.09
N HIS A 511 -12.97 -33.49 11.39
CA HIS A 511 -13.30 -34.44 12.44
C HIS A 511 -14.30 -33.78 13.36
N TYR A 512 -15.50 -34.34 13.47
CA TYR A 512 -16.56 -33.78 14.29
C TYR A 512 -17.00 -34.83 15.33
N TRP A 513 -17.07 -34.39 16.60
CA TRP A 513 -17.56 -35.20 17.73
C TRP A 513 -18.82 -34.56 18.31
N ARG A 514 -19.84 -35.38 18.45
CA ARG A 514 -21.07 -35.01 19.14
C ARG A 514 -21.45 -36.14 20.13
N GLY A 515 -21.08 -35.97 21.38
CA GLY A 515 -21.27 -37.05 22.36
C GLY A 515 -20.48 -38.31 21.99
N PHE A 516 -21.17 -39.35 21.54
CA PHE A 516 -20.54 -40.61 21.11
C PHE A 516 -20.47 -40.77 19.58
N GLU A 517 -21.01 -39.81 18.82
CA GLU A 517 -20.97 -39.85 17.35
C GLU A 517 -19.71 -39.15 16.89
N ILE A 518 -18.96 -39.84 16.00
CA ILE A 518 -17.78 -39.32 15.33
C ILE A 518 -18.09 -39.31 13.85
N THR A 519 -17.95 -38.16 13.22
CA THR A 519 -18.09 -37.99 11.76
C THR A 519 -16.80 -37.45 11.18
N ASP A 520 -16.20 -38.19 10.29
CA ASP A 520 -14.99 -37.84 9.57
C ASP A 520 -15.31 -37.57 8.10
N SER A 521 -14.85 -36.47 7.60
CA SER A 521 -14.88 -36.17 6.17
C SER A 521 -13.49 -35.73 5.68
N LYS A 522 -13.17 -36.18 4.47
CA LYS A 522 -11.94 -35.75 3.79
C LYS A 522 -12.22 -35.59 2.30
N ASP A 523 -11.93 -34.42 1.82
CA ASP A 523 -12.02 -34.11 0.38
C ASP A 523 -10.68 -33.59 -0.15
N THR A 524 -10.32 -34.03 -1.37
CA THR A 524 -9.09 -33.59 -2.02
C THR A 524 -9.37 -33.29 -3.49
N GLU A 525 -8.95 -32.11 -3.90
CA GLU A 525 -9.07 -31.70 -5.29
C GLU A 525 -7.75 -31.27 -5.88
N THR A 526 -7.60 -31.50 -7.18
CA THR A 526 -6.44 -31.06 -7.95
C THR A 526 -6.91 -30.29 -9.19
N THR A 527 -6.57 -29.02 -9.24
CA THR A 527 -6.81 -28.14 -10.39
C THR A 527 -5.52 -27.96 -11.18
N ARG A 528 -5.59 -28.04 -12.49
CA ARG A 528 -4.46 -27.81 -13.41
C ARG A 528 -4.81 -26.69 -14.35
N LEU A 529 -3.96 -25.68 -14.41
CA LEU A 529 -4.12 -24.50 -15.24
C LEU A 529 -2.89 -24.36 -16.13
N TYR A 530 -3.07 -24.30 -17.43
CA TYR A 530 -2.00 -24.11 -18.40
C TYR A 530 -2.32 -22.89 -19.24
N ASP A 531 -1.53 -21.84 -19.11
CA ASP A 531 -1.71 -20.57 -19.82
C ASP A 531 -0.63 -20.41 -20.88
N TYR A 532 -1.01 -19.99 -22.07
CA TYR A 532 -0.12 -19.63 -23.17
C TYR A 532 -0.48 -18.23 -23.65
N GLY A 533 0.43 -17.30 -23.51
CA GLY A 533 0.20 -15.90 -23.78
C GLY A 533 1.07 -15.34 -24.88
N LEU A 534 0.46 -14.52 -25.72
CA LEU A 534 1.13 -13.67 -26.71
C LEU A 534 0.79 -12.21 -26.44
N SER A 535 1.78 -11.33 -26.37
CA SER A 535 1.51 -9.91 -26.22
C SER A 535 2.49 -9.05 -26.99
N ILE A 536 1.99 -7.89 -27.41
CA ILE A 536 2.74 -6.86 -28.14
C ILE A 536 2.71 -5.58 -27.30
N HIS A 537 3.87 -4.99 -27.15
CA HIS A 537 4.04 -3.67 -26.56
C HIS A 537 4.58 -2.68 -27.59
N LYS A 538 3.93 -1.53 -27.70
CA LYS A 538 4.37 -0.43 -28.56
C LYS A 538 4.53 0.85 -27.75
N LYS A 539 5.67 1.52 -27.92
CA LYS A 539 5.94 2.85 -27.36
C LYS A 539 6.29 3.81 -28.48
N LYS A 540 5.49 4.86 -28.70
CA LYS A 540 5.75 5.91 -29.67
C LYS A 540 5.42 7.29 -29.06
N GLY A 541 6.46 8.08 -28.79
CA GLY A 541 6.28 9.37 -28.14
C GLY A 541 5.59 9.22 -26.77
N LEU A 542 4.48 9.92 -26.60
CA LEU A 542 3.67 9.90 -25.38
C LEU A 542 2.78 8.65 -25.26
N LEU A 543 2.54 7.92 -26.34
CA LEU A 543 1.61 6.82 -26.41
C LEU A 543 2.31 5.48 -26.16
N ARG A 544 1.75 4.68 -25.23
CA ARG A 544 2.10 3.29 -24.97
C ARG A 544 0.87 2.41 -25.15
N LEU A 545 1.00 1.38 -25.96
CA LEU A 545 -0.06 0.42 -26.25
C LEU A 545 0.42 -0.97 -25.86
N ASP A 546 -0.43 -1.69 -25.17
CA ASP A 546 -0.26 -3.09 -24.85
C ASP A 546 -1.47 -3.85 -25.32
N ALA A 547 -1.26 -4.95 -26.00
CA ALA A 547 -2.31 -5.90 -26.37
C ALA A 547 -1.79 -7.31 -26.21
N GLY A 548 -2.60 -8.17 -25.60
CA GLY A 548 -2.26 -9.55 -25.35
C GLY A 548 -3.45 -10.47 -25.49
N LEU A 549 -3.16 -11.71 -25.76
CA LEU A 549 -4.11 -12.80 -25.82
C LEU A 549 -3.51 -13.99 -25.09
N ASP A 550 -4.16 -14.40 -24.01
CA ASP A 550 -3.81 -15.61 -23.29
C ASP A 550 -4.83 -16.71 -23.63
N VAL A 551 -4.37 -17.92 -23.83
CA VAL A 551 -5.21 -19.12 -24.00
C VAL A 551 -4.95 -20.00 -22.81
N ALA A 552 -5.97 -20.21 -22.00
CA ALA A 552 -5.91 -21.01 -20.80
C ALA A 552 -6.62 -22.35 -21.02
N TYR A 553 -5.93 -23.44 -20.67
CA TYR A 553 -6.51 -24.75 -20.52
C TYR A 553 -6.73 -25.04 -19.03
N LEU A 554 -7.93 -25.42 -18.68
CA LEU A 554 -8.40 -25.62 -17.32
C LEU A 554 -8.80 -27.08 -17.15
N GLY A 555 -8.02 -27.85 -16.42
CA GLY A 555 -8.31 -29.22 -16.06
C GLY A 555 -8.73 -29.34 -14.60
N GLN A 556 -9.89 -29.88 -14.32
CA GLN A 556 -10.42 -30.15 -12.99
C GLN A 556 -10.72 -31.60 -12.80
N GLY A 557 -10.48 -32.13 -11.60
CA GLY A 557 -10.63 -33.54 -11.31
C GLY A 557 -12.04 -34.11 -11.50
N HIS A 558 -13.07 -33.26 -11.49
CA HIS A 558 -14.48 -33.66 -11.46
C HIS A 558 -15.34 -32.97 -12.53
N SER A 559 -14.83 -32.02 -13.29
CA SER A 559 -15.56 -31.36 -14.37
C SER A 559 -14.86 -31.48 -15.71
N ALA A 560 -15.61 -31.20 -16.80
CA ALA A 560 -15.04 -31.24 -18.15
C ALA A 560 -13.96 -30.18 -18.32
N ASP A 561 -12.85 -30.54 -18.96
CA ASP A 561 -11.77 -29.64 -19.30
C ASP A 561 -12.25 -28.50 -20.19
N LYS A 562 -11.78 -27.31 -19.93
CA LYS A 562 -12.18 -26.08 -20.65
C LYS A 562 -10.98 -25.39 -21.27
N VAL A 563 -11.14 -24.92 -22.51
CA VAL A 563 -10.18 -24.01 -23.15
C VAL A 563 -10.81 -22.64 -23.26
N VAL A 564 -10.09 -21.63 -22.83
CA VAL A 564 -10.63 -20.28 -22.81
C VAL A 564 -9.62 -19.25 -23.28
N VAL A 565 -10.14 -18.26 -23.98
CA VAL A 565 -9.37 -17.16 -24.54
C VAL A 565 -9.57 -15.91 -23.70
N LEU A 566 -8.45 -15.33 -23.28
CA LEU A 566 -8.39 -14.23 -22.33
C LEU A 566 -7.68 -13.01 -22.94
N PRO A 567 -8.43 -12.12 -23.61
CA PRO A 567 -7.84 -10.90 -24.13
C PRO A 567 -7.52 -9.91 -23.04
N ASN A 568 -6.41 -9.21 -23.19
CA ASN A 568 -6.01 -8.08 -22.35
C ASN A 568 -5.50 -6.93 -23.23
N ALA A 569 -5.76 -5.69 -22.82
CA ALA A 569 -5.32 -4.51 -23.53
C ALA A 569 -5.10 -3.33 -22.58
N SER A 570 -4.10 -2.50 -22.84
CA SER A 570 -3.97 -1.22 -22.15
C SER A 570 -3.45 -0.13 -23.08
N ILE A 571 -3.96 1.07 -22.82
CA ILE A 571 -3.55 2.31 -23.50
C ILE A 571 -3.09 3.28 -22.43
N GLU A 572 -1.84 3.70 -22.49
CA GLU A 572 -1.28 4.70 -21.61
C GLU A 572 -0.84 5.92 -22.42
N LEU A 573 -1.35 7.09 -22.03
CA LEU A 573 -0.89 8.39 -22.51
C LEU A 573 0.03 9.00 -21.45
N ALA A 574 1.34 8.91 -21.66
CA ALA A 574 2.36 9.43 -20.75
C ALA A 574 2.63 10.90 -21.10
N LEU A 575 1.89 11.83 -20.51
CA LEU A 575 1.98 13.28 -20.75
C LEU A 575 3.35 13.85 -20.35
N SER A 576 3.97 13.25 -19.34
CA SER A 576 5.33 13.53 -18.87
C SER A 576 5.90 12.28 -18.19
N PRO A 577 7.15 12.26 -17.73
CA PRO A 577 7.69 11.15 -16.93
C PRO A 577 6.92 10.86 -15.64
N ILE A 578 6.12 11.83 -15.16
CA ILE A 578 5.37 11.75 -13.89
C ILE A 578 3.86 11.89 -14.08
N ASN A 579 3.37 12.19 -15.28
CA ASN A 579 1.95 12.40 -15.57
C ASN A 579 1.50 11.40 -16.64
N ALA A 580 0.51 10.59 -16.32
CA ALA A 580 -0.02 9.61 -17.24
C ALA A 580 -1.52 9.38 -17.05
N VAL A 581 -2.17 8.99 -18.13
CA VAL A 581 -3.55 8.49 -18.15
C VAL A 581 -3.52 7.10 -18.74
N THR A 582 -4.10 6.12 -18.03
CA THR A 582 -4.12 4.73 -18.45
C THR A 582 -5.55 4.20 -18.46
N LEU A 583 -5.92 3.56 -19.55
CA LEU A 583 -7.10 2.73 -19.68
C LEU A 583 -6.64 1.29 -19.82
N SER A 584 -7.22 0.36 -19.07
CA SER A 584 -6.90 -1.05 -19.22
C SER A 584 -8.13 -1.93 -19.16
N TYR A 585 -8.07 -3.00 -19.90
CA TYR A 585 -9.01 -4.11 -19.87
C TYR A 585 -8.22 -5.40 -19.65
N ASN A 586 -8.64 -6.20 -18.68
CA ASN A 586 -8.09 -7.52 -18.41
C ASN A 586 -9.22 -8.52 -18.30
N SER A 587 -9.03 -9.70 -18.87
CA SER A 587 -9.89 -10.84 -18.60
C SER A 587 -9.08 -11.96 -17.95
N GLY A 588 -9.73 -12.72 -17.09
CA GLY A 588 -9.10 -13.79 -16.32
C GLY A 588 -10.12 -14.78 -15.82
N TYR A 589 -9.63 -15.68 -14.98
CA TYR A 589 -10.46 -16.57 -14.19
C TYR A 589 -10.36 -16.21 -12.73
N GLU A 590 -11.49 -16.23 -12.07
CA GLU A 590 -11.58 -16.27 -10.63
C GLU A 590 -11.91 -17.71 -10.23
N ARG A 591 -11.12 -18.25 -9.32
CA ARG A 591 -11.38 -19.53 -8.70
C ARG A 591 -12.32 -19.29 -7.53
N ASP A 592 -13.39 -20.06 -7.47
CA ASP A 592 -14.27 -20.07 -6.31
C ASP A 592 -13.74 -21.09 -5.29
N ASP A 593 -13.09 -20.60 -4.24
CA ASP A 593 -12.52 -21.44 -3.19
C ASP A 593 -13.56 -21.93 -2.17
N SER A 594 -14.82 -21.44 -2.23
CA SER A 594 -15.93 -21.92 -1.39
C SER A 594 -16.29 -23.40 -1.64
N TYR A 595 -15.80 -23.95 -2.73
CA TYR A 595 -15.94 -25.36 -3.09
C TYR A 595 -15.42 -26.36 -2.05
N PHE A 596 -14.44 -26.00 -1.24
CA PHE A 596 -13.88 -26.92 -0.23
C PHE A 596 -14.75 -27.09 1.01
N ALA A 597 -15.85 -26.40 1.07
CA ALA A 597 -16.79 -26.58 2.16
C ALA A 597 -17.67 -27.82 1.89
N HIS A 598 -17.09 -29.01 2.00
CA HIS A 598 -17.83 -30.26 1.98
C HIS A 598 -17.86 -30.81 3.39
N GLY A 599 -19.05 -31.13 3.90
CA GLY A 599 -19.23 -31.68 5.22
C GLY A 599 -19.80 -30.68 6.24
N THR A 600 -19.77 -31.03 7.50
CA THR A 600 -20.34 -30.25 8.60
C THR A 600 -19.29 -29.39 9.23
N VAL A 601 -19.46 -28.07 9.20
CA VAL A 601 -18.57 -27.09 9.81
C VAL A 601 -19.25 -26.46 11.03
N LEU A 602 -18.60 -26.53 12.18
CA LEU A 602 -19.02 -25.81 13.39
C LEU A 602 -18.52 -24.37 13.33
N ASN A 603 -19.43 -23.41 13.21
CA ASN A 603 -19.09 -22.01 13.09
C ASN A 603 -18.79 -21.36 14.45
N ASP A 604 -19.66 -21.65 15.44
CA ASP A 604 -19.53 -21.19 16.81
C ASP A 604 -20.10 -22.26 17.79
N TYR A 605 -20.31 -21.89 19.02
CA TYR A 605 -20.81 -22.79 20.07
C TYR A 605 -22.14 -23.50 19.72
N ARG A 606 -22.92 -23.00 18.80
CA ARG A 606 -24.28 -23.46 18.52
C ARG A 606 -24.55 -23.69 17.03
N GLN A 607 -23.91 -22.94 16.15
CA GLN A 607 -24.18 -22.95 14.73
C GLN A 607 -23.32 -23.97 13.98
N MET A 608 -23.96 -24.81 13.19
CA MET A 608 -23.30 -25.73 12.27
C MET A 608 -23.78 -25.41 10.85
N THR A 609 -22.86 -25.44 9.92
CA THR A 609 -23.20 -25.39 8.50
C THR A 609 -22.83 -26.70 7.83
N VAL A 610 -23.83 -27.31 7.20
CA VAL A 610 -23.62 -28.51 6.38
C VAL A 610 -23.53 -28.05 4.95
N TYR A 611 -22.36 -28.21 4.35
CA TYR A 611 -22.13 -27.86 2.96
C TYR A 611 -22.40 -29.06 2.06
N ASP A 612 -23.21 -28.86 1.02
CA ASP A 612 -23.55 -29.85 0.00
C ASP A 612 -23.44 -29.20 -1.38
N GLY A 613 -22.61 -29.77 -2.23
CA GLY A 613 -22.50 -29.38 -3.62
C GLY A 613 -21.08 -29.44 -4.18
N LYS A 614 -21.00 -29.72 -5.48
CA LYS A 614 -19.77 -29.66 -6.28
C LYS A 614 -19.98 -28.65 -7.39
N SER A 615 -19.00 -27.80 -7.63
CA SER A 615 -19.09 -26.77 -8.67
C SER A 615 -17.97 -26.83 -9.68
N ASP A 616 -18.24 -26.24 -10.83
CA ASP A 616 -17.22 -25.74 -11.75
C ASP A 616 -16.57 -24.50 -11.12
N LEU A 617 -15.42 -24.66 -10.55
CA LEU A 617 -14.73 -23.69 -9.68
C LEU A 617 -14.24 -22.43 -10.36
N LEU A 618 -14.36 -22.28 -11.67
CA LEU A 618 -13.70 -21.25 -12.44
C LEU A 618 -14.72 -20.39 -13.15
N HIS A 619 -14.77 -19.14 -12.71
CA HIS A 619 -15.63 -18.12 -13.29
C HIS A 619 -14.82 -17.14 -14.12
N ARG A 620 -15.36 -16.79 -15.28
CA ARG A 620 -14.74 -15.77 -16.12
C ARG A 620 -14.93 -14.40 -15.48
N HIS A 621 -13.83 -13.69 -15.40
CA HIS A 621 -13.75 -12.39 -14.77
C HIS A 621 -13.25 -11.35 -15.78
N HIS A 622 -13.81 -10.15 -15.70
CA HIS A 622 -13.51 -9.02 -16.59
C HIS A 622 -13.30 -7.75 -15.79
N ASP A 623 -12.16 -7.08 -16.01
CA ASP A 623 -11.80 -5.83 -15.36
C ASP A 623 -11.58 -4.71 -16.37
N PHE A 624 -12.25 -3.60 -16.17
CA PHE A 624 -12.00 -2.34 -16.85
C PHE A 624 -11.49 -1.35 -15.83
N SER A 625 -10.35 -0.73 -16.07
CA SER A 625 -9.82 0.29 -15.17
C SER A 625 -9.36 1.53 -15.90
N PHE A 626 -9.61 2.65 -15.27
CA PHE A 626 -9.10 3.97 -15.62
C PHE A 626 -8.22 4.49 -14.48
N THR A 627 -6.99 4.87 -14.79
CA THR A 627 -6.06 5.43 -13.80
C THR A 627 -5.43 6.69 -14.37
N THR A 628 -5.39 7.76 -13.59
CA THR A 628 -4.63 8.95 -13.93
C THR A 628 -3.81 9.43 -12.77
N HIS A 629 -2.59 9.85 -13.07
CA HIS A 629 -1.67 10.52 -12.16
C HIS A 629 -1.30 11.85 -12.77
N TYR A 630 -1.62 12.91 -12.07
CA TYR A 630 -1.24 14.26 -12.47
C TYR A 630 -0.54 14.97 -11.33
N PHE A 631 0.65 15.46 -11.58
CA PHE A 631 1.47 16.22 -10.65
C PHE A 631 2.02 17.47 -11.31
N SER A 632 1.89 18.60 -10.66
CA SER A 632 2.40 19.89 -11.12
C SER A 632 3.15 20.60 -9.98
N ILE A 633 4.45 20.74 -10.13
CA ILE A 633 5.30 21.48 -9.18
C ILE A 633 4.90 22.96 -9.14
N LEU A 634 4.64 23.54 -10.32
CA LEU A 634 4.32 24.97 -10.46
C LEU A 634 3.05 25.38 -9.74
N SER A 635 2.07 24.50 -9.74
CA SER A 635 0.78 24.77 -9.09
C SER A 635 0.63 24.10 -7.72
N ASP A 636 1.66 23.39 -7.23
CA ASP A 636 1.59 22.54 -6.03
C ASP A 636 0.31 21.70 -5.99
N PHE A 637 0.07 20.98 -7.10
CA PHE A 637 -1.14 20.20 -7.31
C PHE A 637 -0.82 18.75 -7.62
N THR A 638 -1.44 17.84 -6.89
CA THR A 638 -1.38 16.40 -7.13
C THR A 638 -2.79 15.86 -7.25
N CYS A 639 -3.06 15.07 -8.26
CA CYS A 639 -4.31 14.35 -8.43
C CYS A 639 -4.03 12.91 -8.84
N ILE A 640 -4.56 11.97 -8.08
CA ILE A 640 -4.55 10.54 -8.41
C ILE A 640 -6.01 10.11 -8.46
N LEU A 641 -6.44 9.57 -9.57
CA LEU A 641 -7.77 9.00 -9.74
C LEU A 641 -7.62 7.57 -10.26
N ASN A 642 -8.30 6.64 -9.61
CA ASN A 642 -8.48 5.27 -10.09
C ASN A 642 -9.97 4.96 -10.07
N ALA A 643 -10.50 4.45 -11.18
CA ALA A 643 -11.88 3.99 -11.27
C ALA A 643 -11.91 2.64 -11.99
N GLY A 644 -12.73 1.72 -11.52
CA GLY A 644 -12.84 0.40 -12.11
C GLY A 644 -14.27 -0.14 -12.12
N TYR A 645 -14.48 -0.99 -13.09
CA TYR A 645 -15.70 -1.77 -13.28
C TYR A 645 -15.29 -3.21 -13.54
N SER A 646 -15.60 -4.11 -12.62
CA SER A 646 -15.31 -5.52 -12.73
C SER A 646 -16.60 -6.32 -12.71
N PHE A 647 -16.64 -7.42 -13.45
CA PHE A 647 -17.71 -8.37 -13.30
C PHE A 647 -17.23 -9.81 -13.46
N THR A 648 -17.81 -10.68 -12.65
CA THR A 648 -17.64 -12.15 -12.69
C THR A 648 -18.89 -12.76 -13.29
N GLN A 649 -18.71 -13.60 -14.31
CA GLN A 649 -19.83 -14.21 -15.02
C GLN A 649 -20.48 -15.29 -14.18
N ARG A 650 -21.75 -15.09 -13.78
CA ARG A 650 -22.62 -16.05 -13.11
C ARG A 650 -21.88 -16.94 -12.09
N PRO A 651 -21.29 -16.35 -11.02
CA PRO A 651 -20.57 -17.11 -10.01
C PRO A 651 -21.52 -18.10 -9.32
N TYR A 652 -20.97 -19.14 -8.75
CA TYR A 652 -21.70 -19.98 -7.84
C TYR A 652 -21.91 -19.26 -6.52
N ILE A 653 -23.07 -19.49 -5.91
CA ILE A 653 -23.48 -18.96 -4.61
C ILE A 653 -24.05 -20.11 -3.79
N PHE A 654 -23.97 -20.00 -2.48
CA PHE A 654 -24.65 -20.94 -1.61
C PHE A 654 -26.10 -20.50 -1.38
N SER A 655 -27.02 -21.46 -1.45
CA SER A 655 -28.39 -21.31 -0.94
C SER A 655 -28.43 -21.86 0.47
N TYR A 656 -28.74 -21.00 1.42
CA TYR A 656 -28.82 -21.36 2.83
C TYR A 656 -30.26 -21.71 3.22
N GLU A 657 -30.39 -22.83 3.95
CA GLU A 657 -31.64 -23.24 4.58
C GLU A 657 -31.42 -23.52 6.05
N SER A 658 -31.97 -22.70 6.93
CA SER A 658 -31.75 -22.78 8.36
C SER A 658 -32.85 -23.60 9.05
N ASN A 659 -32.42 -24.62 9.79
CA ASN A 659 -33.28 -25.43 10.64
C ASN A 659 -32.72 -25.45 12.06
N GLY A 660 -33.22 -24.55 12.90
CA GLY A 660 -32.72 -24.42 14.28
C GLY A 660 -31.27 -23.96 14.35
N ASN A 661 -30.38 -24.81 14.83
CA ASN A 661 -28.95 -24.54 14.99
C ASN A 661 -28.13 -25.05 13.79
N THR A 662 -28.77 -25.69 12.84
CA THR A 662 -28.10 -26.24 11.65
C THR A 662 -28.53 -25.44 10.44
N THR A 663 -27.58 -25.05 9.61
CA THR A 663 -27.79 -24.42 8.32
C THR A 663 -27.29 -25.36 7.23
N ILE A 664 -28.11 -25.65 6.24
CA ILE A 664 -27.70 -26.39 5.05
C ILE A 664 -27.31 -25.38 3.99
N ALA A 665 -26.10 -25.49 3.47
CA ALA A 665 -25.59 -24.64 2.39
C ALA A 665 -25.48 -25.46 1.11
N SER A 666 -26.44 -25.33 0.19
CA SER A 666 -26.47 -26.01 -1.10
C SER A 666 -25.95 -25.09 -2.19
N LEU A 667 -25.07 -25.60 -3.04
CA LEU A 667 -24.45 -24.82 -4.09
C LEU A 667 -25.41 -24.63 -5.28
N MET A 668 -25.55 -23.41 -5.77
CA MET A 668 -26.32 -23.09 -6.95
C MET A 668 -25.66 -22.02 -7.82
N GLN A 669 -25.94 -22.01 -9.11
CA GLN A 669 -25.40 -20.99 -10.00
C GLN A 669 -26.23 -19.72 -9.95
N SER A 670 -25.58 -18.59 -9.83
CA SER A 670 -26.19 -17.26 -9.96
C SER A 670 -26.82 -17.07 -11.35
N ASP A 671 -27.98 -16.42 -11.43
CA ASP A 671 -28.61 -16.08 -12.70
C ASP A 671 -28.06 -14.77 -13.30
N ARG A 672 -27.29 -14.01 -12.54
CA ARG A 672 -26.68 -12.73 -12.93
C ARG A 672 -25.18 -12.71 -12.65
N ASN A 673 -24.51 -11.79 -13.34
CA ASN A 673 -23.12 -11.49 -13.05
C ASN A 673 -23.00 -10.74 -11.72
N GLN A 674 -21.97 -11.09 -10.95
CA GLN A 674 -21.54 -10.24 -9.86
C GLN A 674 -20.79 -9.03 -10.44
N VAL A 675 -21.08 -7.85 -9.94
CA VAL A 675 -20.50 -6.59 -10.44
C VAL A 675 -19.88 -5.82 -9.28
N ILE A 676 -18.65 -5.36 -9.45
CA ILE A 676 -17.97 -4.49 -8.51
C ILE A 676 -17.57 -3.21 -9.24
N GLN A 677 -17.94 -2.09 -8.69
CA GLN A 677 -17.56 -0.75 -9.15
C GLN A 677 -16.77 -0.08 -8.04
N HIS A 678 -15.64 0.48 -8.38
CA HIS A 678 -14.86 1.23 -7.41
C HIS A 678 -14.35 2.54 -8.00
N ALA A 679 -14.18 3.52 -7.13
CA ALA A 679 -13.50 4.76 -7.46
C ALA A 679 -12.67 5.22 -6.27
N TYR A 680 -11.44 5.63 -6.54
CA TYR A 680 -10.52 6.21 -5.58
C TYR A 680 -10.02 7.54 -6.11
N ILE A 681 -10.03 8.55 -5.26
CA ILE A 681 -9.48 9.87 -5.58
C ILE A 681 -8.58 10.35 -4.43
N ASN A 682 -7.44 10.94 -4.79
CA ASN A 682 -6.55 11.62 -3.88
C ASN A 682 -6.07 12.92 -4.51
N ILE A 683 -6.49 14.02 -3.95
CA ILE A 683 -6.13 15.37 -4.39
C ILE A 683 -5.39 16.07 -3.27
N LYS A 684 -4.24 16.68 -3.60
CA LYS A 684 -3.50 17.57 -2.72
C LYS A 684 -3.23 18.86 -3.47
N LYS A 685 -3.61 20.00 -2.90
CA LYS A 685 -3.43 21.33 -3.49
C LYS A 685 -2.83 22.29 -2.47
N GLY A 686 -1.64 22.76 -2.74
CA GLY A 686 -1.06 23.90 -2.05
C GLY A 686 -1.53 25.21 -2.71
N PHE A 687 -1.87 26.20 -1.90
CA PHE A 687 -2.27 27.51 -2.36
C PHE A 687 -1.14 28.53 -2.19
N ARG A 688 -1.23 29.67 -2.85
CA ARG A 688 -0.30 30.81 -2.62
C ARG A 688 -0.35 31.28 -1.17
N PHE A 689 -1.52 31.28 -0.55
CA PHE A 689 -1.67 31.37 0.89
C PHE A 689 -1.22 30.04 1.51
N PRO A 690 -0.45 30.03 2.61
CA PRO A 690 0.19 28.80 3.13
C PRO A 690 -0.81 27.82 3.75
N ILE A 691 -1.71 27.33 2.94
CA ILE A 691 -2.69 26.30 3.25
C ILE A 691 -2.58 25.18 2.20
N ILE A 692 -2.72 23.96 2.66
CA ILE A 692 -2.81 22.77 1.81
C ILE A 692 -4.19 22.14 2.01
N LEU A 693 -4.90 21.95 0.91
CA LEU A 693 -6.12 21.12 0.84
C LEU A 693 -5.73 19.69 0.50
N THR A 694 -6.23 18.74 1.27
CA THR A 694 -6.16 17.31 0.97
C THR A 694 -7.57 16.73 0.90
N VAL A 695 -7.87 16.02 -0.19
CA VAL A 695 -9.12 15.29 -0.37
C VAL A 695 -8.79 13.86 -0.75
N LYS A 696 -9.24 12.90 0.04
CA LYS A 696 -9.13 11.47 -0.26
C LYS A 696 -10.52 10.85 -0.17
N SER A 697 -10.91 10.05 -1.13
CA SER A 697 -12.18 9.32 -1.08
C SER A 697 -12.09 7.99 -1.80
N THR A 698 -12.75 7.00 -1.24
CA THR A 698 -12.94 5.67 -1.83
C THR A 698 -14.43 5.37 -1.88
N LEU A 699 -14.90 4.88 -3.01
CA LEU A 699 -16.26 4.43 -3.21
C LEU A 699 -16.23 3.03 -3.80
N VAL A 700 -16.95 2.10 -3.19
CA VAL A 700 -17.16 0.73 -3.69
C VAL A 700 -18.66 0.46 -3.74
N ASN A 701 -19.13 -0.07 -4.85
CA ASN A 701 -20.49 -0.54 -5.00
C ASN A 701 -20.45 -1.93 -5.61
N SER A 702 -20.98 -2.91 -4.87
CA SER A 702 -21.04 -4.31 -5.26
C SER A 702 -22.49 -4.72 -5.47
N LEU A 703 -22.76 -5.34 -6.61
CA LEU A 703 -24.04 -5.97 -6.93
C LEU A 703 -23.80 -7.47 -6.98
N TYR A 704 -24.47 -8.21 -6.15
CA TYR A 704 -24.27 -9.65 -6.01
C TYR A 704 -25.57 -10.35 -5.67
N GLN A 705 -25.59 -11.64 -5.79
CA GLN A 705 -26.74 -12.47 -5.43
C GLN A 705 -26.40 -13.35 -4.22
N THR A 706 -27.40 -13.61 -3.41
CA THR A 706 -27.41 -14.66 -2.40
C THR A 706 -28.68 -15.47 -2.58
N ALA A 707 -28.71 -16.65 -2.01
CA ALA A 707 -29.90 -17.49 -2.05
C ALA A 707 -30.28 -17.97 -0.63
N TYR A 708 -31.57 -18.08 -0.38
CA TYR A 708 -32.12 -18.64 0.83
C TYR A 708 -33.31 -19.55 0.47
N SER A 709 -33.32 -20.78 0.94
CA SER A 709 -34.31 -21.81 0.55
C SER A 709 -34.51 -21.88 -0.98
N HIS A 710 -33.40 -21.88 -1.73
CA HIS A 710 -33.35 -21.90 -3.21
C HIS A 710 -33.95 -20.65 -3.90
N GLN A 711 -34.36 -19.62 -3.16
CA GLN A 711 -34.80 -18.36 -3.72
C GLN A 711 -33.64 -17.37 -3.85
N ILE A 712 -33.38 -16.96 -5.08
CA ILE A 712 -32.29 -16.01 -5.38
C ILE A 712 -32.74 -14.58 -5.05
N SER A 713 -31.88 -13.85 -4.38
CA SER A 713 -32.03 -12.45 -4.03
C SER A 713 -30.94 -11.57 -4.64
N ASN A 714 -31.35 -10.41 -5.14
CA ASN A 714 -30.41 -9.40 -5.63
C ASN A 714 -30.02 -8.44 -4.52
N ASN A 715 -28.77 -8.37 -4.21
CA ASN A 715 -28.23 -7.55 -3.13
C ASN A 715 -27.34 -6.44 -3.67
N ARG A 716 -27.23 -5.37 -2.89
CA ARG A 716 -26.29 -4.27 -3.14
C ARG A 716 -25.55 -3.92 -1.86
N HIS A 717 -24.25 -3.89 -1.96
CA HIS A 717 -23.37 -3.32 -0.96
C HIS A 717 -22.76 -2.03 -1.49
N THR A 718 -22.90 -0.93 -0.75
CA THR A 718 -22.29 0.36 -1.08
C THR A 718 -21.47 0.83 0.11
N GLN A 719 -20.20 1.11 -0.12
CA GLN A 719 -19.30 1.67 0.88
C GLN A 719 -18.65 2.95 0.31
N ALA A 720 -18.71 4.01 1.09
CA ALA A 720 -18.04 5.27 0.77
C ALA A 720 -17.27 5.75 1.99
N GLU A 721 -16.01 6.05 1.80
CA GLU A 721 -15.14 6.63 2.81
C GLU A 721 -14.43 7.84 2.24
N GLY A 722 -14.24 8.87 3.07
CA GLY A 722 -13.53 10.05 2.62
C GLY A 722 -12.96 10.88 3.75
N VAL A 723 -11.93 11.64 3.40
CA VAL A 723 -11.27 12.62 4.27
C VAL A 723 -11.07 13.89 3.48
N VAL A 724 -11.49 15.01 4.07
CA VAL A 724 -11.18 16.35 3.58
C VAL A 724 -10.46 17.08 4.69
N SER A 725 -9.26 17.60 4.43
CA SER A 725 -8.51 18.37 5.41
C SER A 725 -7.84 19.60 4.82
N LEU A 726 -7.73 20.63 5.67
CA LEU A 726 -6.99 21.86 5.42
C LEU A 726 -5.85 21.93 6.44
N THR A 727 -4.61 22.00 5.95
CA THR A 727 -3.42 22.10 6.79
C THR A 727 -2.73 23.42 6.55
N SER A 728 -2.52 24.21 7.59
CA SER A 728 -1.73 25.46 7.49
C SER A 728 -0.24 25.16 7.53
N LYS A 729 0.56 25.97 6.80
CA LYS A 729 2.04 25.92 6.75
C LYS A 729 2.65 27.32 6.87
N PHE A 730 2.26 28.06 7.89
CA PHE A 730 2.81 29.41 8.13
C PHE A 730 4.24 29.33 8.62
N LYS A 731 5.21 29.73 7.78
CA LYS A 731 6.65 29.67 8.10
C LYS A 731 7.06 30.59 9.25
N LYS A 732 6.38 31.73 9.43
CA LYS A 732 6.66 32.72 10.51
C LYS A 732 5.87 32.41 11.78
N SER A 733 4.85 31.60 11.73
CA SER A 733 4.03 31.24 12.90
C SER A 733 4.62 30.00 13.57
N ILE A 734 4.67 30.03 14.88
CA ILE A 734 5.01 28.87 15.71
C ILE A 734 3.84 27.86 15.71
N ILE A 735 2.62 28.36 15.54
CA ILE A 735 1.40 27.55 15.59
C ILE A 735 0.87 27.36 14.17
N ASN A 736 0.63 26.13 13.83
CA ASN A 736 -0.10 25.68 12.65
C ASN A 736 -1.27 24.79 13.08
N ALA A 737 -2.19 24.51 12.16
CA ALA A 737 -3.32 23.65 12.47
C ALA A 737 -3.72 22.82 11.23
N GLU A 738 -4.23 21.65 11.50
CA GLU A 738 -4.99 20.86 10.55
C GLU A 738 -6.44 20.80 11.03
N VAL A 739 -7.37 21.09 10.12
CA VAL A 739 -8.81 20.94 10.33
C VAL A 739 -9.30 19.95 9.31
N GLY A 740 -10.03 18.95 9.73
CA GLY A 740 -10.48 17.91 8.81
C GLY A 740 -11.81 17.28 9.19
N TYR A 741 -12.38 16.65 8.18
CA TYR A 741 -13.63 15.91 8.29
C TYR A 741 -13.43 14.55 7.61
N ARG A 742 -13.72 13.48 8.34
CA ARG A 742 -13.73 12.11 7.83
C ARG A 742 -15.15 11.58 7.88
N PHE A 743 -15.57 10.91 6.83
CA PHE A 743 -16.85 10.22 6.80
C PHE A 743 -16.66 8.78 6.35
N ARG A 744 -17.53 7.90 6.85
CA ARG A 744 -17.70 6.53 6.40
C ARG A 744 -19.19 6.27 6.28
N TYR A 745 -19.59 5.78 5.14
CA TYR A 745 -20.93 5.33 4.85
C TYR A 745 -20.89 3.91 4.34
N GLN A 746 -21.68 3.04 4.93
CA GLN A 746 -21.86 1.66 4.48
C GLN A 746 -23.34 1.36 4.42
N GLN A 747 -23.79 0.78 3.32
CA GLN A 747 -25.16 0.39 3.10
C GLN A 747 -25.22 -1.01 2.52
N ASN A 748 -25.95 -1.91 3.18
CA ASN A 748 -26.29 -3.22 2.69
C ASN A 748 -27.79 -3.26 2.41
N LYS A 749 -28.18 -3.34 1.15
CA LYS A 749 -29.56 -3.54 0.72
C LYS A 749 -29.72 -4.99 0.32
N LEU A 750 -30.57 -5.70 1.04
CA LEU A 750 -30.80 -7.11 0.89
C LEU A 750 -32.21 -7.32 0.28
N GLY A 751 -32.25 -8.06 -0.82
CA GLY A 751 -33.48 -8.20 -1.59
C GLY A 751 -34.56 -9.06 -0.94
N LEU A 752 -34.17 -10.17 -0.27
CA LEU A 752 -35.09 -11.11 0.36
C LEU A 752 -35.90 -10.52 1.51
N THR A 753 -35.26 -9.70 2.33
CA THR A 753 -35.93 -9.12 3.53
C THR A 753 -36.39 -7.70 3.31
N SER A 754 -36.10 -7.09 2.15
CA SER A 754 -36.23 -5.65 1.92
C SER A 754 -35.54 -4.82 3.04
N SER A 755 -34.62 -5.46 3.77
CA SER A 755 -33.95 -4.82 4.88
C SER A 755 -32.83 -3.91 4.38
N LEU A 756 -32.70 -2.77 5.04
CA LEU A 756 -31.68 -1.78 4.76
C LEU A 756 -30.82 -1.59 6.01
N LEU A 757 -29.62 -2.09 5.93
CA LEU A 757 -28.64 -1.95 7.00
C LEU A 757 -27.67 -0.82 6.63
N ASN A 758 -27.70 0.26 7.39
CA ASN A 758 -26.88 1.44 7.14
C ASN A 758 -25.97 1.71 8.33
N LEU A 759 -24.70 1.98 8.05
CA LEU A 759 -23.76 2.57 9.00
C LEU A 759 -23.33 3.94 8.48
N MET A 760 -23.52 4.97 9.28
CA MET A 760 -22.97 6.30 9.06
C MET A 760 -22.01 6.61 10.20
N SER A 761 -20.78 6.95 9.85
CA SER A 761 -19.76 7.39 10.81
C SER A 761 -19.12 8.67 10.28
N TYR A 762 -19.08 9.70 11.09
CA TYR A 762 -18.33 10.89 10.76
C TYR A 762 -17.50 11.37 11.95
N GLU A 763 -16.37 11.96 11.60
CA GLU A 763 -15.38 12.44 12.53
C GLU A 763 -14.93 13.83 12.07
N ALA A 764 -15.21 14.84 12.87
CA ALA A 764 -14.70 16.18 12.67
C ALA A 764 -13.53 16.41 13.63
N TYR A 765 -12.41 16.87 13.14
CA TYR A 765 -11.24 17.07 13.98
C TYR A 765 -10.53 18.41 13.72
N VAL A 766 -9.91 18.91 14.78
CA VAL A 766 -9.01 20.05 14.74
C VAL A 766 -7.74 19.64 15.48
N ARG A 767 -6.61 19.73 14.81
CA ARG A 767 -5.30 19.39 15.36
C ARG A 767 -4.38 20.61 15.27
N PRO A 768 -4.38 21.50 16.27
CA PRO A 768 -3.35 22.52 16.37
C PRO A 768 -2.01 21.84 16.69
N PHE A 769 -0.96 22.29 16.04
CA PHE A 769 0.39 21.83 16.29
C PHE A 769 1.37 22.99 16.32
N LEU A 770 2.33 22.87 17.23
CA LEU A 770 3.34 23.87 17.50
C LEU A 770 4.68 23.21 17.23
N VAL A 771 5.40 23.73 16.26
CA VAL A 771 6.76 23.30 15.94
C VAL A 771 7.69 24.49 16.16
N LYS A 772 8.43 24.43 17.25
CA LYS A 772 9.51 25.36 17.49
C LYS A 772 10.81 24.69 17.09
N LYS A 773 11.48 25.27 16.10
CA LYS A 773 12.74 24.75 15.57
C LYS A 773 13.59 24.14 16.69
N ASP A 774 13.94 22.88 16.51
CA ASP A 774 14.97 22.10 17.20
C ASP A 774 14.64 21.57 18.60
N LYS A 775 13.55 21.97 19.26
CA LYS A 775 13.34 21.57 20.66
C LYS A 775 11.96 21.07 21.00
N TRP A 776 10.92 21.70 20.50
CA TRP A 776 9.56 21.42 20.90
C TRP A 776 8.68 21.00 19.71
N ASP A 777 7.98 19.90 19.85
CA ASP A 777 6.87 19.52 18.99
C ASP A 777 5.68 19.22 19.88
N VAL A 778 4.56 19.92 19.69
CA VAL A 778 3.35 19.77 20.49
C VAL A 778 2.16 19.71 19.55
N SER A 779 1.31 18.69 19.70
CA SER A 779 0.05 18.55 18.97
C SER A 779 -1.08 18.21 19.92
N LEU A 780 -2.22 18.84 19.72
CA LEU A 780 -3.43 18.69 20.56
C LEU A 780 -4.62 18.31 19.67
N PRO A 781 -4.75 17.04 19.27
CA PRO A 781 -5.91 16.61 18.50
C PRO A 781 -7.19 16.70 19.33
N LEU A 782 -8.18 17.39 18.77
CA LEU A 782 -9.55 17.49 19.26
C LEU A 782 -10.45 16.84 18.22
N THR A 783 -11.28 15.90 18.61
CA THR A 783 -12.07 15.12 17.67
C THR A 783 -13.49 14.97 18.19
N TYR A 784 -14.46 15.16 17.29
CA TYR A 784 -15.86 14.79 17.50
C TYR A 784 -16.17 13.59 16.61
N ILE A 785 -16.66 12.51 17.19
CA ILE A 785 -17.02 11.27 16.49
C ILE A 785 -18.52 11.02 16.67
N HIS A 786 -19.17 10.63 15.59
CA HIS A 786 -20.56 10.20 15.58
C HIS A 786 -20.73 8.95 14.74
N ASP A 787 -21.24 7.89 15.35
CA ASP A 787 -21.60 6.63 14.70
C ASP A 787 -23.12 6.40 14.82
N GLN A 788 -23.75 5.99 13.71
CA GLN A 788 -25.18 5.65 13.67
C GLN A 788 -25.40 4.41 12.83
N SER A 789 -26.16 3.44 13.36
CA SER A 789 -26.69 2.30 12.62
C SER A 789 -28.09 1.99 13.12
N GLY A 790 -29.09 2.19 12.25
CA GLY A 790 -30.50 2.07 12.66
C GLY A 790 -30.84 2.97 13.85
N PRO A 791 -31.39 2.39 14.95
CA PRO A 791 -31.72 3.14 16.15
C PRO A 791 -30.51 3.44 17.05
N GLN A 792 -29.39 2.75 16.86
CA GLN A 792 -28.20 2.90 17.69
C GLN A 792 -27.41 4.12 17.25
N ARG A 793 -27.09 5.00 18.22
CA ARG A 793 -26.33 6.23 17.97
C ARG A 793 -25.34 6.45 19.09
N PHE A 794 -24.11 6.75 18.73
CA PHE A 794 -23.04 7.14 19.65
C PHE A 794 -22.40 8.41 19.16
N GLY A 795 -22.34 9.42 20.01
CA GLY A 795 -21.65 10.66 19.73
C GLY A 795 -20.79 11.07 20.92
N TYR A 796 -19.55 11.42 20.70
CA TYR A 796 -18.63 11.81 21.75
C TYR A 796 -17.52 12.74 21.24
N PHE A 797 -17.07 13.61 22.14
CA PHE A 797 -15.86 14.37 21.96
C PHE A 797 -14.68 13.65 22.59
N ASP A 798 -13.56 13.77 21.96
CA ASP A 798 -12.30 13.27 22.47
C ASP A 798 -11.16 14.27 22.26
N CYS A 799 -10.15 14.16 23.11
CA CYS A 799 -8.92 14.93 22.97
C CYS A 799 -7.70 14.05 23.19
N GLY A 800 -6.62 14.45 22.57
CA GLY A 800 -5.31 13.86 22.75
C GLY A 800 -4.27 14.94 23.05
N VAL A 801 -3.10 14.50 23.45
CA VAL A 801 -1.91 15.33 23.59
C VAL A 801 -0.70 14.55 23.12
N GLN A 802 0.09 15.16 22.27
CA GLN A 802 1.40 14.65 21.88
C GLN A 802 2.38 15.81 22.03
N ALA A 803 3.35 15.66 22.93
CA ALA A 803 4.36 16.67 23.14
C ALA A 803 5.73 16.01 23.21
N SER A 804 6.70 16.60 22.57
CA SER A 804 8.09 16.18 22.70
C SER A 804 9.01 17.39 22.92
N TYR A 805 10.01 17.17 23.76
CA TYR A 805 11.11 18.07 23.96
C TYR A 805 12.42 17.33 23.70
N THR A 806 13.25 17.87 22.84
CA THR A 806 14.52 17.24 22.50
C THR A 806 15.70 18.13 22.89
N ASN A 807 16.70 17.53 23.51
CA ASN A 807 17.96 18.14 23.87
C ASN A 807 19.14 17.20 23.54
N GLY A 808 19.88 17.50 22.49
CA GLY A 808 20.93 16.62 21.99
C GLY A 808 20.39 15.24 21.62
N ARG A 809 20.96 14.18 22.19
CA ARG A 809 20.57 12.78 21.95
C ARG A 809 19.38 12.32 22.80
N TRP A 810 18.84 13.16 23.66
CA TRP A 810 17.69 12.85 24.51
C TRP A 810 16.43 13.54 24.01
N SER A 811 15.33 12.81 24.00
CA SER A 811 13.99 13.36 23.77
C SER A 811 13.06 12.88 24.88
N PHE A 812 12.23 13.80 25.39
CA PHE A 812 11.22 13.56 26.40
C PHE A 812 9.86 13.72 25.75
N PHE A 813 8.92 12.86 26.10
CA PHE A 813 7.62 12.79 25.45
C PHE A 813 6.48 12.74 26.46
N VAL A 814 5.37 13.32 26.09
CA VAL A 814 4.05 13.10 26.67
C VAL A 814 3.14 12.65 25.54
N ASP A 815 2.52 11.48 25.65
CA ASP A 815 1.58 10.96 24.65
C ASP A 815 0.29 10.55 25.37
N GLY A 816 -0.81 11.20 25.00
CA GLY A 816 -2.14 10.91 25.53
C GLY A 816 -3.15 10.78 24.39
N LYS A 817 -3.96 9.75 24.44
CA LYS A 817 -5.04 9.47 23.48
C LYS A 817 -6.34 9.21 24.23
N ASN A 818 -7.45 9.58 23.61
CA ASN A 818 -8.80 9.38 24.15
C ASN A 818 -8.94 9.87 25.59
N LEU A 819 -8.39 11.05 25.91
CA LEU A 819 -8.25 11.55 27.29
C LEU A 819 -9.59 11.80 27.98
N LEU A 820 -10.66 12.05 27.24
CA LEU A 820 -12.01 12.22 27.76
C LEU A 820 -12.71 10.88 28.02
N HIS A 821 -12.16 9.77 27.50
CA HIS A 821 -12.72 8.43 27.59
C HIS A 821 -11.77 7.48 28.30
N THR A 822 -11.39 7.81 29.53
CA THR A 822 -10.53 6.96 30.40
C THR A 822 -11.20 5.67 30.83
N ARG A 823 -12.53 5.55 30.64
CA ARG A 823 -13.30 4.29 30.71
C ARG A 823 -13.52 3.76 29.30
N ARG A 824 -14.14 2.58 29.15
CA ARG A 824 -14.51 2.01 27.87
C ARG A 824 -15.41 2.96 27.09
N PHE A 825 -15.22 3.04 25.81
CA PHE A 825 -16.12 3.69 24.87
C PHE A 825 -16.48 2.70 23.75
N ASN A 826 -17.61 2.92 23.11
CA ASN A 826 -18.18 1.99 22.15
C ASN A 826 -18.17 2.55 20.74
N ARG A 827 -17.95 1.67 19.75
CA ARG A 827 -18.11 1.93 18.32
C ARG A 827 -19.10 0.93 17.74
N ILE A 828 -19.71 1.27 16.61
CA ILE A 828 -20.61 0.38 15.89
C ILE A 828 -19.89 -0.19 14.69
N SER A 829 -20.01 -1.49 14.48
CA SER A 829 -19.75 -2.16 13.21
C SER A 829 -20.99 -2.92 12.75
N VAL A 830 -21.07 -3.15 11.45
CA VAL A 830 -22.23 -3.76 10.80
C VAL A 830 -21.74 -4.78 9.80
N ASN A 831 -22.19 -6.02 9.94
CA ASN A 831 -21.88 -7.10 9.03
C ASN A 831 -23.17 -7.65 8.40
N ALA A 832 -23.08 -8.13 7.17
CA ALA A 832 -24.11 -8.90 6.53
C ALA A 832 -23.49 -10.19 6.05
N ASP A 833 -23.98 -11.28 6.55
CA ASP A 833 -23.56 -12.62 6.15
C ASP A 833 -24.66 -13.26 5.28
N ASN A 834 -24.41 -14.48 4.85
CA ASN A 834 -25.29 -15.18 3.90
C ASN A 834 -26.65 -15.57 4.50
N ASP A 835 -26.75 -15.79 5.79
CA ASP A 835 -27.97 -16.19 6.49
C ASP A 835 -28.44 -15.23 7.59
N TYR A 836 -27.64 -14.19 7.93
CA TYR A 836 -28.02 -13.18 8.92
C TYR A 836 -27.40 -11.81 8.63
N THR A 837 -27.95 -10.80 9.30
CA THR A 837 -27.31 -9.50 9.44
C THR A 837 -27.05 -9.22 10.92
N GLU A 838 -25.93 -8.57 11.22
CA GLU A 838 -25.61 -8.23 12.59
C GLU A 838 -25.11 -6.80 12.75
N THR A 839 -25.47 -6.22 13.88
CA THR A 839 -24.91 -4.99 14.40
C THR A 839 -24.14 -5.31 15.67
N ILE A 840 -22.88 -4.95 15.66
CA ILE A 840 -21.97 -5.20 16.78
C ILE A 840 -21.61 -3.86 17.43
N VAL A 841 -21.85 -3.73 18.72
CA VAL A 841 -21.33 -2.63 19.53
C VAL A 841 -20.08 -3.10 20.23
N GLU A 842 -18.96 -2.60 19.78
CA GLU A 842 -17.63 -3.01 20.22
C GLU A 842 -17.10 -2.09 21.31
N SER A 843 -16.66 -2.64 22.41
CA SER A 843 -15.93 -1.87 23.42
C SER A 843 -14.48 -1.68 23.00
N ARG A 844 -14.05 -0.42 22.91
CA ARG A 844 -12.71 -0.02 22.48
C ARG A 844 -11.76 0.24 23.64
N LEU A 845 -10.48 0.35 23.32
CA LEU A 845 -9.41 0.69 24.27
C LEU A 845 -9.68 2.02 24.96
N PRO A 846 -9.67 2.07 26.30
CA PRO A 846 -9.83 3.31 27.03
C PRO A 846 -8.65 4.25 26.82
N GLY A 847 -8.91 5.53 27.02
CA GLY A 847 -7.90 6.56 26.93
C GLY A 847 -6.79 6.41 27.96
N TYR A 848 -5.63 6.91 27.61
CA TYR A 848 -4.43 6.85 28.43
C TYR A 848 -3.55 8.09 28.25
N ILE A 849 -2.65 8.27 29.19
CA ILE A 849 -1.54 9.19 29.11
C ILE A 849 -0.26 8.50 29.55
N VAL A 850 0.80 8.64 28.78
CA VAL A 850 2.13 8.12 29.09
C VAL A 850 3.17 9.24 28.98
N ILE A 851 4.17 9.17 29.82
CA ILE A 851 5.35 10.03 29.80
C ILE A 851 6.54 9.14 29.51
N GLY A 852 7.45 9.59 28.69
CA GLY A 852 8.58 8.76 28.31
C GLY A 852 9.79 9.55 27.88
N MET A 853 10.86 8.78 27.64
CA MET A 853 12.12 9.29 27.16
C MET A 853 12.66 8.37 26.05
N LYS A 854 13.36 9.00 25.12
CA LYS A 854 14.10 8.35 24.03
C LYS A 854 15.55 8.82 24.09
N LYS A 855 16.47 7.89 23.97
CA LYS A 855 17.88 8.16 23.80
C LYS A 855 18.35 7.64 22.44
N MET A 856 18.96 8.49 21.65
CA MET A 856 19.70 8.12 20.42
C MET A 856 21.19 7.93 20.73
N PHE A 857 21.86 7.00 20.07
CA PHE A 857 23.29 6.71 20.24
C PHE A 857 23.94 6.24 18.95
#